data_054ac078d91aadf0369dd270033c3966
#
_entry.id   054ac078d91aadf0369dd270033c3966
#
_cell.length_a   1.000
_cell.length_b   1.000
_cell.length_c   1.000
_cell.angle_alpha   90.00
_cell.angle_beta   90.00
_cell.angle_gamma   90.00
#
_symmetry.space_group_name_H-M   'P 1'
#
loop_
_entity.id
_entity.type
_entity.pdbx_description
1 polymer ?
#
loop_
_entity_poly.entity_id
_entity_poly.type
_entity_poly.pdbx_seq_one_letter_code
_entity_poly.pdbx_strand_id
1 'polypeptide(L)'
;NPGTAYTTSANFSYSGTNTAPTTFTVNGTPCRGANQPPTVSLTSPAAGQTFTPGSTVTVSAAAADADGTVAKVEFYASTPGGTNTPIGTATTAPYTVGWANVAAGDYSVIAVATDDAGATTTSAPVAIKVAGPSVLVSPAALAVQQGSTGTFTVALSQAPTANTTVTVVRSGNDPDLTVTSGAALTFTPANWNVPQTVTVAAGTDAAQVGGTATFTASATGFGSGAVTVTEAAKTSGYDRYFLDLYSKIKNPANGYFSPQGIPYHAVETLIVEAPDYGHETTSETYSYWLWLEADYGRVTGDWTGFNNAWTSLETHLIPSHAQQPGQSTYNPAKPAQYGPEKAQPDQYPAKLNAGVPVGSDPLSAELSSAYGSADVYAPAWLLDADNKYGFGQCEDGTGRPSLINTFQRGPEESVWETVPQPDCDLFKYGNSSSGFLSLYNDGGGSFSKQYKYTDAPDADARLVQAAYWAEQFATSQGKSAAITATLAKAAKLGDYLRYSLYDKYFKQAGNCLGSTACPAGTSKANEQLGLLTWYFAWGGAADGGWSWRISGSTAHQGYQNPMAAWVLANDPGLKPLSPSGAADWADSLDKQLQFFQWLQSTEGGIAGGATNSWGGNYGDDAAPPAGDPTFYGLYYDWQPEYHDPASNQWFGFQTWSMERFAEYYYTTGDARAKAILDKWVPWAMSVSKADPATGTLTTPDKLSWTGAPDTWSVTGPGSNAGLHVTASGTATDVGVAGSLAKTLTYYAAKSGSSSARTFAQNVLDTLHAKYTDGLGYSAAETRADYSRFTQAYSPTTHQGLYVPPGWTGTYPDGTRISSASNTFLSIRPWYTSDPQWSKVQSYLDGGAAPVFNYHRFWAEADIATAFDTFAQLFPTVNPGG
;
A
#
# COMPACT_ATOMS: atom_id res chain seq x y z
N ASN A 1 54.24 -33.90 -37.93
CA ASN A 1 53.78 -35.28 -38.08
C ASN A 1 52.27 -35.34 -37.83
N PRO A 2 51.54 -35.88 -38.73
CA PRO A 2 50.13 -36.11 -38.53
C PRO A 2 49.95 -37.15 -37.45
N GLY A 3 49.36 -36.81 -36.35
CA GLY A 3 48.99 -37.73 -35.29
C GLY A 3 49.61 -37.45 -33.90
N THR A 4 50.35 -36.36 -33.69
CA THR A 4 50.83 -35.99 -32.37
C THR A 4 50.00 -34.88 -31.80
N ALA A 5 49.19 -35.17 -30.81
CA ALA A 5 48.48 -34.17 -30.01
C ALA A 5 49.53 -33.39 -29.21
N TYR A 6 49.74 -32.13 -29.54
CA TYR A 6 50.53 -31.22 -28.70
C TYR A 6 49.68 -30.71 -27.58
N THR A 7 49.92 -31.16 -26.39
CA THR A 7 49.36 -30.59 -25.17
C THR A 7 50.01 -29.23 -24.88
N THR A 8 49.27 -28.31 -24.42
CA THR A 8 49.41 -26.86 -24.28
C THR A 8 50.56 -26.32 -23.42
N SER A 9 51.81 -26.61 -23.73
CA SER A 9 52.95 -25.99 -23.05
C SER A 9 54.13 -25.66 -23.97
N ALA A 10 53.88 -25.33 -25.26
CA ALA A 10 54.90 -24.72 -26.09
C ALA A 10 54.90 -23.20 -25.86
N ASN A 11 55.87 -22.70 -25.10
CA ASN A 11 56.14 -21.25 -25.00
C ASN A 11 56.72 -20.75 -26.31
N PHE A 12 55.93 -19.96 -27.05
CA PHE A 12 56.46 -19.22 -28.19
C PHE A 12 56.96 -17.86 -27.71
N SER A 13 58.23 -17.55 -27.88
CA SER A 13 58.74 -16.20 -27.64
C SER A 13 58.74 -15.41 -28.93
N TYR A 14 58.10 -14.26 -28.94
CA TYR A 14 58.14 -13.32 -30.07
C TYR A 14 59.00 -12.12 -29.70
N SER A 15 59.99 -11.84 -30.49
CA SER A 15 60.84 -10.65 -30.36
C SER A 15 60.68 -9.76 -31.60
N GLY A 16 59.89 -8.72 -31.52
CA GLY A 16 59.67 -7.74 -32.59
C GLY A 16 59.01 -6.48 -32.07
N THR A 17 59.17 -5.39 -32.79
CA THR A 17 58.58 -4.05 -32.44
C THR A 17 57.16 -3.84 -32.92
N ASN A 18 56.52 -4.81 -33.56
CA ASN A 18 55.16 -4.76 -34.02
C ASN A 18 54.21 -5.59 -33.14
N THR A 19 52.93 -5.26 -33.16
CA THR A 19 51.87 -6.00 -32.47
C THR A 19 51.94 -7.49 -32.75
N ALA A 20 51.74 -8.35 -31.72
CA ALA A 20 51.72 -9.82 -31.86
C ALA A 20 50.69 -10.23 -32.94
N PRO A 21 51.03 -11.18 -33.83
CA PRO A 21 50.09 -11.66 -34.82
C PRO A 21 48.87 -12.32 -34.14
N THR A 22 47.70 -11.99 -34.60
CA THR A 22 46.41 -12.52 -34.10
C THR A 22 46.06 -13.86 -34.71
N THR A 23 46.83 -14.35 -35.70
CA THR A 23 46.56 -15.64 -36.34
C THR A 23 47.88 -16.45 -36.56
N PHE A 24 47.83 -17.73 -36.20
CA PHE A 24 48.87 -18.69 -36.46
C PHE A 24 48.38 -19.77 -37.43
N THR A 25 49.22 -20.24 -38.32
CA THR A 25 48.90 -21.33 -39.23
C THR A 25 49.83 -22.50 -39.04
N VAL A 26 49.35 -23.74 -39.09
CA VAL A 26 50.13 -24.94 -39.22
C VAL A 26 49.87 -25.55 -40.60
N ASN A 27 50.91 -25.65 -41.43
CA ASN A 27 50.83 -26.11 -42.79
C ASN A 27 49.83 -25.32 -43.68
N GLY A 28 49.71 -24.00 -43.42
CA GLY A 28 48.80 -23.11 -44.17
C GLY A 28 47.33 -23.08 -43.66
N THR A 29 46.99 -23.86 -42.64
CA THR A 29 45.67 -23.86 -41.98
C THR A 29 45.74 -23.01 -40.73
N PRO A 30 44.89 -22.00 -40.55
CA PRO A 30 44.80 -21.20 -39.31
C PRO A 30 44.62 -22.11 -38.09
N CYS A 31 45.44 -21.94 -37.06
CA CYS A 31 45.20 -22.51 -35.74
C CYS A 31 44.18 -21.63 -35.02
N ARG A 32 42.92 -21.95 -35.14
CA ARG A 32 41.88 -21.38 -34.29
C ARG A 32 41.83 -22.13 -32.96
N GLY A 33 41.53 -21.41 -31.89
CA GLY A 33 41.03 -22.03 -30.67
C GLY A 33 39.75 -22.86 -30.94
N ALA A 34 39.25 -23.60 -29.98
CA ALA A 34 37.96 -24.24 -30.13
C ALA A 34 36.91 -23.14 -30.43
N ASN A 35 36.17 -23.33 -31.54
CA ASN A 35 35.15 -22.40 -31.96
C ASN A 35 34.18 -22.09 -30.82
N GLN A 36 33.95 -20.82 -30.54
CA GLN A 36 32.97 -20.34 -29.56
C GLN A 36 31.65 -20.10 -30.31
N PRO A 37 30.51 -20.60 -29.77
CA PRO A 37 29.22 -20.29 -30.38
C PRO A 37 28.94 -18.79 -30.34
N PRO A 38 28.20 -18.24 -31.32
CA PRO A 38 27.85 -16.83 -31.35
C PRO A 38 26.86 -16.48 -30.23
N THR A 39 26.80 -15.21 -29.87
CA THR A 39 25.74 -14.67 -28.98
C THR A 39 24.59 -14.13 -29.82
N VAL A 40 23.34 -14.23 -29.29
CA VAL A 40 22.16 -13.68 -29.95
C VAL A 40 21.08 -13.28 -28.95
N SER A 41 20.44 -12.12 -29.20
CA SER A 41 19.27 -11.67 -28.46
C SER A 41 18.32 -10.95 -29.40
N LEU A 42 16.99 -11.13 -29.18
CA LEU A 42 15.99 -10.36 -29.91
C LEU A 42 15.98 -8.90 -29.42
N THR A 43 15.94 -7.96 -30.37
CA THR A 43 15.83 -6.52 -30.11
C THR A 43 14.45 -5.98 -30.52
N SER A 44 13.70 -6.72 -31.34
CA SER A 44 12.31 -6.47 -31.72
C SER A 44 11.67 -7.80 -32.08
N PRO A 45 10.40 -8.00 -31.76
CA PRO A 45 9.49 -7.16 -30.98
C PRO A 45 9.81 -7.15 -29.49
N ALA A 46 9.24 -6.18 -28.74
CA ALA A 46 9.32 -6.19 -27.29
C ALA A 46 8.40 -7.29 -26.69
N ALA A 47 8.74 -7.79 -25.51
CA ALA A 47 7.93 -8.77 -24.83
C ALA A 47 6.53 -8.19 -24.51
N GLY A 48 5.48 -8.98 -24.77
CA GLY A 48 4.08 -8.58 -24.56
C GLY A 48 3.52 -7.63 -25.62
N GLN A 49 4.28 -7.25 -26.64
CA GLN A 49 3.82 -6.35 -27.70
C GLN A 49 2.64 -6.95 -28.49
N THR A 50 1.61 -6.14 -28.76
CA THR A 50 0.43 -6.54 -29.52
C THR A 50 0.49 -6.01 -30.95
N PHE A 51 0.06 -6.84 -31.91
CA PHE A 51 0.01 -6.54 -33.35
C PHE A 51 -1.38 -6.82 -33.91
N THR A 52 -1.71 -6.15 -35.02
CA THR A 52 -2.97 -6.40 -35.74
C THR A 52 -2.82 -7.60 -36.65
N PRO A 53 -3.82 -8.48 -36.78
CA PRO A 53 -3.79 -9.58 -37.75
C PRO A 53 -3.60 -9.11 -39.21
N GLY A 54 -2.79 -9.84 -39.94
CA GLY A 54 -2.41 -9.47 -41.29
C GLY A 54 -1.34 -8.39 -41.40
N SER A 55 -0.90 -7.78 -40.30
CA SER A 55 0.23 -6.84 -40.29
C SER A 55 1.56 -7.58 -40.47
N THR A 56 2.58 -6.81 -40.82
CA THR A 56 3.96 -7.31 -40.85
C THR A 56 4.60 -7.01 -39.47
N VAL A 57 5.03 -8.05 -38.76
CA VAL A 57 5.81 -7.93 -37.53
C VAL A 57 7.28 -7.84 -37.89
N THR A 58 7.93 -6.74 -37.55
CA THR A 58 9.38 -6.61 -37.73
C THR A 58 10.09 -7.34 -36.62
N VAL A 59 10.89 -8.35 -36.98
CA VAL A 59 11.69 -9.13 -36.03
C VAL A 59 13.17 -8.82 -36.28
N SER A 60 13.84 -8.39 -35.20
CA SER A 60 15.25 -7.99 -35.25
C SER A 60 16.04 -8.65 -34.13
N ALA A 61 17.30 -8.93 -34.39
CA ALA A 61 18.20 -9.48 -33.37
C ALA A 61 19.56 -8.78 -33.40
N ALA A 62 20.19 -8.68 -32.24
CA ALA A 62 21.61 -8.41 -32.08
C ALA A 62 22.32 -9.76 -31.98
N ALA A 63 23.33 -9.96 -32.82
CA ALA A 63 24.17 -11.16 -32.77
C ALA A 63 25.63 -10.77 -32.98
N ALA A 64 26.54 -11.43 -32.25
CA ALA A 64 27.98 -11.23 -32.32
C ALA A 64 28.72 -12.57 -32.09
N ASP A 65 29.86 -12.69 -32.69
CA ASP A 65 30.75 -13.83 -32.46
C ASP A 65 32.14 -13.31 -32.01
N ALA A 66 32.67 -13.94 -30.97
CA ALA A 66 33.88 -13.48 -30.30
C ALA A 66 35.17 -13.88 -31.00
N ASP A 67 35.16 -14.96 -31.78
CA ASP A 67 36.31 -15.54 -32.42
C ASP A 67 36.13 -15.79 -33.96
N GLY A 68 34.96 -15.36 -34.47
CA GLY A 68 34.60 -15.49 -35.91
C GLY A 68 33.64 -14.41 -36.38
N THR A 69 32.76 -14.81 -37.28
CA THR A 69 31.68 -13.94 -37.81
C THR A 69 30.35 -14.68 -37.79
N VAL A 70 29.28 -13.95 -37.49
CA VAL A 70 27.92 -14.49 -37.61
C VAL A 70 27.55 -14.65 -39.07
N ALA A 71 27.42 -15.88 -39.55
CA ALA A 71 27.11 -16.23 -40.90
C ALA A 71 25.64 -15.97 -41.26
N LYS A 72 24.71 -16.21 -40.30
CA LYS A 72 23.27 -15.95 -40.50
C LYS A 72 22.58 -15.90 -39.13
N VAL A 73 21.41 -15.24 -39.13
CA VAL A 73 20.42 -15.33 -38.03
C VAL A 73 19.09 -15.78 -38.65
N GLU A 74 18.58 -16.90 -38.17
CA GLU A 74 17.28 -17.46 -38.55
C GLU A 74 16.25 -17.14 -37.46
N PHE A 75 15.08 -16.71 -37.86
CA PHE A 75 13.99 -16.33 -36.97
C PHE A 75 12.87 -17.34 -37.05
N TYR A 76 12.30 -17.67 -35.89
CA TYR A 76 11.21 -18.63 -35.80
C TYR A 76 10.10 -18.11 -34.89
N ALA A 77 8.86 -18.54 -35.16
CA ALA A 77 7.72 -18.31 -34.28
C ALA A 77 7.03 -19.63 -33.98
N SER A 78 6.47 -19.74 -32.77
CA SER A 78 5.62 -20.85 -32.39
C SER A 78 4.39 -20.34 -31.64
N THR A 79 3.26 -21.05 -31.77
CA THR A 79 2.10 -20.91 -30.88
C THR A 79 2.37 -21.69 -29.58
N PRO A 80 1.65 -21.40 -28.46
CA PRO A 80 1.80 -22.17 -27.22
C PRO A 80 1.67 -23.67 -27.42
N GLY A 81 2.72 -24.40 -27.08
CA GLY A 81 2.79 -25.87 -27.28
C GLY A 81 3.03 -26.32 -28.73
N GLY A 82 3.18 -25.41 -29.67
CA GLY A 82 3.46 -25.68 -31.08
C GLY A 82 4.96 -25.80 -31.39
N THR A 83 5.26 -26.24 -32.64
CA THR A 83 6.64 -26.31 -33.13
C THR A 83 7.09 -24.97 -33.70
N ASN A 84 8.40 -24.70 -33.62
CA ASN A 84 9.00 -23.51 -34.22
C ASN A 84 8.87 -23.51 -35.73
N THR A 85 8.18 -22.53 -36.28
CA THR A 85 8.01 -22.32 -37.73
C THR A 85 8.96 -21.22 -38.18
N PRO A 86 9.74 -21.42 -39.28
CA PRO A 86 10.63 -20.38 -39.76
C PRO A 86 9.86 -19.19 -40.32
N ILE A 87 10.28 -17.98 -39.94
CA ILE A 87 9.69 -16.73 -40.43
C ILE A 87 10.64 -15.92 -41.32
N GLY A 88 11.91 -16.21 -41.29
CA GLY A 88 12.89 -15.57 -42.14
C GLY A 88 14.35 -15.79 -41.75
N THR A 89 15.27 -15.40 -42.63
CA THR A 89 16.72 -15.48 -42.39
C THR A 89 17.36 -14.14 -42.81
N ALA A 90 18.27 -13.64 -42.00
CA ALA A 90 19.13 -12.49 -42.28
C ALA A 90 20.59 -12.93 -42.27
N THR A 91 21.37 -12.56 -43.29
CA THR A 91 22.80 -12.92 -43.44
C THR A 91 23.76 -11.74 -43.25
N THR A 92 23.22 -10.55 -43.02
CA THR A 92 23.99 -9.33 -42.77
C THR A 92 23.35 -8.50 -41.67
N ALA A 93 24.15 -7.84 -40.85
CA ALA A 93 23.66 -6.89 -39.86
C ALA A 93 23.16 -5.58 -40.53
N PRO A 94 22.08 -4.94 -40.00
CA PRO A 94 21.26 -5.40 -38.91
C PRO A 94 20.40 -6.63 -39.26
N TYR A 95 20.45 -7.67 -38.40
CA TYR A 95 19.70 -8.90 -38.66
C TYR A 95 18.22 -8.66 -38.41
N THR A 96 17.47 -8.42 -39.48
CA THR A 96 16.05 -8.05 -39.44
C THR A 96 15.29 -8.75 -40.55
N VAL A 97 14.08 -9.23 -40.20
CA VAL A 97 13.13 -9.80 -41.16
C VAL A 97 11.73 -9.22 -40.95
N GLY A 98 10.94 -9.17 -42.01
CA GLY A 98 9.51 -8.83 -41.94
C GLY A 98 8.68 -10.10 -41.94
N TRP A 99 8.04 -10.44 -40.85
CA TRP A 99 7.08 -11.53 -40.75
C TRP A 99 5.68 -11.03 -41.19
N ALA A 100 5.33 -11.27 -42.45
CA ALA A 100 4.12 -10.74 -43.04
C ALA A 100 2.87 -11.62 -42.82
N ASN A 101 1.70 -11.00 -42.91
CA ASN A 101 0.38 -11.66 -42.85
C ASN A 101 0.20 -12.54 -41.60
N VAL A 102 0.66 -12.10 -40.46
CA VAL A 102 0.57 -12.87 -39.21
C VAL A 102 -0.88 -13.01 -38.78
N ALA A 103 -1.34 -14.25 -38.63
CA ALA A 103 -2.70 -14.54 -38.16
C ALA A 103 -2.89 -14.16 -36.68
N ALA A 104 -4.14 -13.95 -36.24
CA ALA A 104 -4.44 -13.75 -34.83
C ALA A 104 -4.00 -14.98 -34.00
N GLY A 105 -3.37 -14.73 -32.87
CA GLY A 105 -2.86 -15.75 -31.96
C GLY A 105 -1.80 -15.21 -31.01
N ASP A 106 -1.48 -16.00 -30.01
CA ASP A 106 -0.33 -15.77 -29.13
C ASP A 106 0.88 -16.51 -29.72
N TYR A 107 2.00 -15.83 -29.78
CA TYR A 107 3.21 -16.37 -30.39
C TYR A 107 4.42 -16.18 -29.48
N SER A 108 5.35 -17.12 -29.58
CA SER A 108 6.69 -17.02 -29.02
C SER A 108 7.70 -16.93 -30.16
N VAL A 109 8.51 -15.87 -30.18
CA VAL A 109 9.50 -15.60 -31.22
C VAL A 109 10.89 -15.87 -30.67
N ILE A 110 11.73 -16.54 -31.46
CA ILE A 110 13.14 -16.78 -31.16
C ILE A 110 14.03 -16.48 -32.35
N ALA A 111 15.29 -16.20 -32.10
CA ALA A 111 16.36 -16.06 -33.09
C ALA A 111 17.43 -17.12 -32.88
N VAL A 112 17.96 -17.70 -33.95
CA VAL A 112 19.07 -18.65 -33.91
C VAL A 112 20.20 -18.08 -34.75
N ALA A 113 21.30 -17.70 -34.12
CA ALA A 113 22.51 -17.28 -34.82
C ALA A 113 23.40 -18.47 -35.15
N THR A 114 24.00 -18.49 -36.34
CA THR A 114 24.99 -19.47 -36.77
C THR A 114 26.27 -18.74 -37.12
N ASP A 115 27.40 -19.17 -36.64
CA ASP A 115 28.73 -18.63 -36.99
C ASP A 115 29.28 -19.19 -38.31
N ASP A 116 30.43 -18.73 -38.74
CA ASP A 116 31.12 -19.16 -39.94
C ASP A 116 31.75 -20.57 -39.81
N ALA A 117 31.80 -21.15 -38.62
CA ALA A 117 32.22 -22.53 -38.35
C ALA A 117 31.04 -23.50 -38.12
N GLY A 118 29.80 -23.00 -38.12
CA GLY A 118 28.58 -23.80 -38.05
C GLY A 118 28.02 -24.00 -36.63
N ALA A 119 28.61 -23.41 -35.59
CA ALA A 119 28.05 -23.47 -34.25
C ALA A 119 26.85 -22.53 -34.12
N THR A 120 25.90 -22.88 -33.28
CA THR A 120 24.62 -22.14 -33.15
C THR A 120 24.31 -21.75 -31.72
N THR A 121 23.64 -20.61 -31.57
CA THR A 121 23.02 -20.16 -30.30
C THR A 121 21.62 -19.70 -30.54
N THR A 122 20.71 -20.04 -29.62
CA THR A 122 19.29 -19.62 -29.65
C THR A 122 19.05 -18.54 -28.59
N SER A 123 18.32 -17.48 -28.96
CA SER A 123 17.93 -16.42 -28.05
C SER A 123 16.90 -16.89 -27.01
N ALA A 124 16.74 -16.13 -25.92
CA ALA A 124 15.55 -16.23 -25.09
C ALA A 124 14.29 -15.99 -25.95
N PRO A 125 13.17 -16.68 -25.66
CA PRO A 125 11.92 -16.48 -26.37
C PRO A 125 11.26 -15.16 -25.96
N VAL A 126 10.64 -14.47 -26.93
CA VAL A 126 9.86 -13.25 -26.71
C VAL A 126 8.39 -13.55 -27.06
N ALA A 127 7.52 -13.44 -26.06
CA ALA A 127 6.10 -13.61 -26.24
C ALA A 127 5.47 -12.34 -26.86
N ILE A 128 4.62 -12.52 -27.88
CA ILE A 128 3.83 -11.44 -28.49
C ILE A 128 2.39 -11.91 -28.72
N LYS A 129 1.48 -10.94 -28.86
CA LYS A 129 0.07 -11.18 -29.16
C LYS A 129 -0.30 -10.55 -30.51
N VAL A 130 -0.96 -11.32 -31.36
CA VAL A 130 -1.59 -10.80 -32.58
C VAL A 130 -3.10 -10.87 -32.39
N ALA A 131 -3.72 -9.72 -32.10
CA ALA A 131 -5.14 -9.63 -31.80
C ALA A 131 -5.81 -8.62 -32.73
N GLY A 132 -6.95 -9.02 -33.28
CA GLY A 132 -7.79 -8.11 -34.04
C GLY A 132 -8.37 -7.01 -33.16
N PRO A 133 -8.85 -5.92 -33.80
CA PRO A 133 -9.61 -4.93 -33.06
C PRO A 133 -10.79 -5.61 -32.34
N SER A 134 -11.08 -5.21 -31.12
CA SER A 134 -12.11 -5.78 -30.26
C SER A 134 -12.92 -4.70 -29.56
N VAL A 135 -14.12 -5.07 -29.18
CA VAL A 135 -14.96 -4.29 -28.28
C VAL A 135 -14.53 -4.63 -26.86
N LEU A 136 -14.15 -3.63 -26.09
CA LEU A 136 -13.78 -3.73 -24.68
C LEU A 136 -15.02 -3.49 -23.83
N VAL A 137 -15.24 -4.35 -22.85
CA VAL A 137 -16.35 -4.24 -21.90
C VAL A 137 -15.80 -4.30 -20.49
N SER A 138 -16.20 -3.40 -19.61
CA SER A 138 -15.75 -3.35 -18.21
C SER A 138 -16.90 -2.93 -17.29
N PRO A 139 -17.07 -3.62 -16.16
CA PRO A 139 -16.42 -4.87 -15.74
C PRO A 139 -16.88 -6.08 -16.55
N ALA A 140 -16.17 -7.21 -16.47
CA ALA A 140 -16.55 -8.46 -17.11
C ALA A 140 -17.73 -9.17 -16.42
N ALA A 141 -18.00 -8.84 -15.15
CA ALA A 141 -19.13 -9.32 -14.37
C ALA A 141 -19.76 -8.14 -13.61
N LEU A 142 -21.08 -8.16 -13.48
CA LEU A 142 -21.86 -7.11 -12.82
C LEU A 142 -23.01 -7.74 -12.06
N ALA A 143 -23.20 -7.37 -10.78
CA ALA A 143 -24.42 -7.71 -10.04
C ALA A 143 -25.37 -6.53 -10.06
N VAL A 144 -26.64 -6.77 -10.41
CA VAL A 144 -27.71 -5.74 -10.40
C VAL A 144 -28.81 -6.22 -9.46
N GLN A 145 -29.09 -5.43 -8.46
CA GLN A 145 -30.16 -5.77 -7.52
C GLN A 145 -31.53 -5.73 -8.17
N GLN A 146 -32.38 -6.63 -7.73
CA GLN A 146 -33.78 -6.68 -8.11
C GLN A 146 -34.47 -5.31 -7.95
N GLY A 147 -35.07 -4.82 -9.03
CA GLY A 147 -35.71 -3.52 -9.07
C GLY A 147 -34.78 -2.32 -9.17
N SER A 148 -33.47 -2.54 -9.38
CA SER A 148 -32.46 -1.49 -9.50
C SER A 148 -31.81 -1.51 -10.90
N THR A 149 -30.88 -0.57 -11.13
CA THR A 149 -30.07 -0.52 -12.34
C THR A 149 -28.60 -0.61 -12.01
N GLY A 150 -27.83 -1.21 -12.90
CA GLY A 150 -26.37 -1.23 -12.87
C GLY A 150 -25.79 -0.80 -14.20
N THR A 151 -24.52 -0.42 -14.22
CA THR A 151 -23.88 0.07 -15.43
C THR A 151 -22.59 -0.68 -15.74
N PHE A 152 -22.29 -0.82 -17.03
CA PHE A 152 -20.99 -1.21 -17.52
C PHE A 152 -20.59 -0.30 -18.67
N THR A 153 -19.31 -0.25 -18.98
CA THR A 153 -18.78 0.60 -20.03
C THR A 153 -18.34 -0.21 -21.24
N VAL A 154 -18.41 0.41 -22.40
CA VAL A 154 -17.97 -0.14 -23.68
C VAL A 154 -17.04 0.85 -24.34
N ALA A 155 -15.91 0.37 -24.85
CA ALA A 155 -14.96 1.11 -25.69
C ALA A 155 -14.44 0.22 -26.82
N LEU A 156 -13.69 0.77 -27.77
CA LEU A 156 -13.00 -0.02 -28.78
C LEU A 156 -11.50 -0.11 -28.45
N SER A 157 -10.87 -1.21 -28.80
CA SER A 157 -9.42 -1.39 -28.61
C SER A 157 -8.56 -0.66 -29.65
N GLN A 158 -9.19 -0.16 -30.72
CA GLN A 158 -8.54 0.52 -31.84
C GLN A 158 -9.52 1.50 -32.52
N ALA A 159 -8.98 2.60 -33.10
CA ALA A 159 -9.76 3.56 -33.84
C ALA A 159 -10.45 2.92 -35.07
N PRO A 160 -11.75 3.07 -35.20
CA PRO A 160 -12.45 2.63 -36.42
C PRO A 160 -12.12 3.56 -37.61
N THR A 161 -12.18 3.06 -38.83
CA THR A 161 -11.94 3.84 -40.03
C THR A 161 -13.10 4.78 -40.40
N ALA A 162 -14.29 4.54 -39.85
CA ALA A 162 -15.50 5.35 -39.98
C ALA A 162 -16.34 5.19 -38.71
N ASN A 163 -17.36 6.02 -38.53
CA ASN A 163 -18.30 5.88 -37.44
C ASN A 163 -18.82 4.44 -37.34
N THR A 164 -18.63 3.80 -36.22
CA THR A 164 -18.95 2.40 -35.99
C THR A 164 -19.97 2.31 -34.87
N THR A 165 -21.07 1.61 -35.10
CA THR A 165 -22.07 1.33 -34.09
C THR A 165 -21.77 0.00 -33.42
N VAL A 166 -21.61 0.03 -32.07
CA VAL A 166 -21.59 -1.17 -31.23
C VAL A 166 -23.02 -1.42 -30.74
N THR A 167 -23.51 -2.62 -30.98
CA THR A 167 -24.82 -3.07 -30.48
C THR A 167 -24.63 -4.01 -29.29
N VAL A 168 -25.43 -3.82 -28.24
CA VAL A 168 -25.44 -4.64 -27.05
C VAL A 168 -26.67 -5.54 -27.06
N VAL A 169 -26.44 -6.84 -27.08
CA VAL A 169 -27.51 -7.85 -27.16
C VAL A 169 -27.45 -8.76 -25.93
N ARG A 170 -28.59 -8.94 -25.29
CA ARG A 170 -28.77 -9.87 -24.17
C ARG A 170 -28.93 -11.30 -24.66
N SER A 171 -28.32 -12.24 -23.95
CA SER A 171 -28.57 -13.67 -24.05
C SER A 171 -28.55 -14.24 -22.61
N GLY A 172 -29.14 -15.43 -22.40
CA GLY A 172 -29.20 -16.08 -21.10
C GLY A 172 -30.61 -16.27 -20.58
N ASN A 173 -30.72 -16.86 -19.37
CA ASN A 173 -31.99 -17.39 -18.88
C ASN A 173 -32.81 -16.42 -18.05
N ASP A 174 -32.24 -15.26 -17.68
CA ASP A 174 -32.93 -14.28 -16.89
C ASP A 174 -33.53 -13.18 -17.78
N PRO A 175 -34.87 -13.20 -18.01
CA PRO A 175 -35.53 -12.22 -18.88
C PRO A 175 -35.65 -10.83 -18.28
N ASP A 176 -35.54 -10.72 -16.96
CA ASP A 176 -35.73 -9.48 -16.21
C ASP A 176 -34.55 -8.54 -16.28
N LEU A 177 -33.37 -9.09 -16.61
CA LEU A 177 -32.18 -8.27 -16.88
C LEU A 177 -32.29 -7.66 -18.28
N THR A 178 -32.56 -6.36 -18.37
CA THR A 178 -32.81 -5.65 -19.65
C THR A 178 -31.94 -4.41 -19.80
N VAL A 179 -31.48 -4.11 -21.02
CA VAL A 179 -30.81 -2.85 -21.33
C VAL A 179 -31.82 -1.72 -21.36
N THR A 180 -31.65 -0.69 -20.52
CA THR A 180 -32.51 0.51 -20.47
C THR A 180 -31.91 1.70 -21.20
N SER A 181 -30.57 1.75 -21.32
CA SER A 181 -29.87 2.74 -22.14
C SER A 181 -28.54 2.16 -22.67
N GLY A 182 -28.05 2.71 -23.78
CA GLY A 182 -26.77 2.26 -24.35
C GLY A 182 -26.88 0.98 -25.20
N ALA A 183 -28.08 0.53 -25.62
CA ALA A 183 -28.24 -0.65 -26.49
C ALA A 183 -27.54 -0.50 -27.85
N ALA A 184 -27.31 0.74 -28.30
CA ALA A 184 -26.53 1.06 -29.49
C ALA A 184 -25.65 2.28 -29.19
N LEU A 185 -24.34 2.10 -29.31
CA LEU A 185 -23.33 3.12 -29.00
C LEU A 185 -22.56 3.46 -30.28
N THR A 186 -22.35 4.73 -30.56
CA THR A 186 -21.61 5.17 -31.75
C THR A 186 -20.22 5.63 -31.38
N PHE A 187 -19.20 4.95 -31.91
CA PHE A 187 -17.80 5.31 -31.81
C PHE A 187 -17.29 5.91 -33.13
N THR A 188 -16.55 6.98 -33.01
CA THR A 188 -15.92 7.68 -34.14
C THR A 188 -14.39 7.50 -34.07
N PRO A 189 -13.62 7.82 -35.13
CA PRO A 189 -12.17 7.83 -35.07
C PRO A 189 -11.58 8.75 -34.00
N ALA A 190 -12.37 9.69 -33.45
CA ALA A 190 -11.92 10.65 -32.44
C ALA A 190 -12.27 10.25 -30.99
N ASN A 191 -13.28 9.38 -30.78
CA ASN A 191 -13.74 9.02 -29.44
C ASN A 191 -13.78 7.51 -29.18
N TRP A 192 -13.11 6.71 -29.99
CA TRP A 192 -13.16 5.25 -29.94
C TRP A 192 -12.73 4.64 -28.60
N ASN A 193 -11.79 5.28 -27.91
CA ASN A 193 -11.24 4.88 -26.62
C ASN A 193 -11.93 5.54 -25.41
N VAL A 194 -12.91 6.42 -25.65
CA VAL A 194 -13.69 7.04 -24.56
C VAL A 194 -14.80 6.07 -24.16
N PRO A 195 -14.81 5.51 -22.94
CA PRO A 195 -15.83 4.57 -22.51
C PRO A 195 -17.23 5.19 -22.56
N GLN A 196 -18.18 4.48 -23.16
CA GLN A 196 -19.57 4.85 -23.20
C GLN A 196 -20.38 3.88 -22.33
N THR A 197 -21.34 4.43 -21.56
CA THR A 197 -22.08 3.67 -20.56
C THR A 197 -23.28 2.94 -21.15
N VAL A 198 -23.45 1.69 -20.72
CA VAL A 198 -24.66 0.88 -20.92
C VAL A 198 -25.30 0.68 -19.56
N THR A 199 -26.61 0.93 -19.45
CA THR A 199 -27.39 0.71 -18.25
C THR A 199 -28.26 -0.54 -18.39
N VAL A 200 -28.17 -1.43 -17.42
CA VAL A 200 -29.00 -2.63 -17.30
C VAL A 200 -29.91 -2.48 -16.09
N ALA A 201 -31.19 -2.76 -16.24
CA ALA A 201 -32.13 -2.88 -15.15
C ALA A 201 -32.40 -4.36 -14.84
N ALA A 202 -32.57 -4.67 -13.55
CA ALA A 202 -33.16 -5.91 -13.08
C ALA A 202 -34.63 -5.70 -12.76
N GLY A 203 -35.48 -6.66 -13.11
CA GLY A 203 -36.89 -6.65 -12.79
C GLY A 203 -37.18 -6.73 -11.29
N THR A 204 -38.45 -6.89 -10.94
CA THR A 204 -38.91 -7.04 -9.54
C THR A 204 -39.43 -8.44 -9.23
N ASP A 205 -39.26 -9.39 -10.15
CA ASP A 205 -39.72 -10.76 -9.98
C ASP A 205 -38.78 -11.59 -9.11
N ALA A 206 -39.22 -11.92 -7.91
CA ALA A 206 -38.45 -12.70 -6.95
C ALA A 206 -38.07 -14.10 -7.45
N ALA A 207 -38.76 -14.64 -8.47
CA ALA A 207 -38.44 -15.96 -9.03
C ALA A 207 -37.13 -15.96 -9.87
N GLN A 208 -36.66 -14.81 -10.30
CA GLN A 208 -35.43 -14.66 -11.11
C GLN A 208 -34.17 -14.31 -10.30
N VAL A 209 -34.31 -14.10 -8.99
CA VAL A 209 -33.16 -13.80 -8.13
C VAL A 209 -32.07 -14.88 -8.23
N GLY A 210 -30.85 -14.46 -8.50
CA GLY A 210 -29.72 -15.34 -8.79
C GLY A 210 -29.64 -15.77 -10.26
N GLY A 211 -30.60 -15.35 -11.09
CA GLY A 211 -30.56 -15.52 -12.53
C GLY A 211 -29.40 -14.74 -13.18
N THR A 212 -28.98 -15.17 -14.34
CA THR A 212 -27.89 -14.51 -15.07
C THR A 212 -28.25 -14.25 -16.52
N ALA A 213 -27.79 -13.14 -17.06
CA ALA A 213 -27.80 -12.83 -18.48
C ALA A 213 -26.42 -12.35 -18.92
N THR A 214 -26.03 -12.71 -20.14
CA THR A 214 -24.83 -12.19 -20.79
C THR A 214 -25.22 -11.09 -21.76
N PHE A 215 -24.59 -9.92 -21.61
CA PHE A 215 -24.72 -8.81 -22.55
C PHE A 215 -23.50 -8.76 -23.44
N THR A 216 -23.68 -9.09 -24.71
CA THR A 216 -22.60 -9.11 -25.71
C THR A 216 -22.64 -7.82 -26.52
N ALA A 217 -21.56 -7.05 -26.42
CA ALA A 217 -21.32 -5.88 -27.24
C ALA A 217 -20.54 -6.25 -28.48
N SER A 218 -21.07 -5.94 -29.66
CA SER A 218 -20.48 -6.35 -30.95
C SER A 218 -20.57 -5.24 -31.99
N ALA A 219 -19.56 -5.17 -32.85
CA ALA A 219 -19.51 -4.26 -34.00
C ALA A 219 -18.86 -4.95 -35.19
N THR A 220 -19.25 -4.56 -36.40
CA THR A 220 -18.67 -5.10 -37.62
C THR A 220 -17.18 -4.79 -37.72
N GLY A 221 -16.35 -5.81 -37.89
CA GLY A 221 -14.89 -5.70 -38.01
C GLY A 221 -14.17 -5.72 -36.66
N PHE A 222 -14.88 -5.87 -35.54
CA PHE A 222 -14.33 -5.96 -34.20
C PHE A 222 -14.73 -7.30 -33.56
N GLY A 223 -13.83 -7.89 -32.78
CA GLY A 223 -14.18 -8.99 -31.87
C GLY A 223 -15.16 -8.50 -30.81
N SER A 224 -16.13 -9.32 -30.41
CA SER A 224 -17.12 -8.96 -29.40
C SER A 224 -16.53 -8.98 -27.98
N GLY A 225 -16.99 -8.05 -27.12
CA GLY A 225 -16.83 -8.10 -25.69
C GLY A 225 -18.13 -8.53 -24.99
N ALA A 226 -18.05 -9.04 -23.76
CA ALA A 226 -19.24 -9.45 -23.04
C ALA A 226 -19.11 -9.17 -21.54
N VAL A 227 -20.24 -8.93 -20.89
CA VAL A 227 -20.38 -8.87 -19.43
C VAL A 227 -21.44 -9.88 -19.01
N THR A 228 -21.15 -10.63 -17.94
CA THR A 228 -22.15 -11.45 -17.29
C THR A 228 -22.80 -10.63 -16.18
N VAL A 229 -24.12 -10.45 -16.27
CA VAL A 229 -24.89 -9.74 -15.26
C VAL A 229 -25.70 -10.77 -14.46
N THR A 230 -25.60 -10.68 -13.13
CA THR A 230 -26.38 -11.51 -12.20
C THR A 230 -27.42 -10.66 -11.52
N GLU A 231 -28.68 -11.10 -11.51
CA GLU A 231 -29.71 -10.48 -10.68
C GLU A 231 -29.47 -10.86 -9.21
N ALA A 232 -29.12 -9.88 -8.41
CA ALA A 232 -28.97 -10.07 -6.97
C ALA A 232 -30.31 -9.87 -6.24
N ALA A 233 -30.51 -10.60 -5.14
CA ALA A 233 -31.66 -10.40 -4.28
C ALA A 233 -31.77 -8.93 -3.89
N LYS A 234 -33.03 -8.43 -3.80
CA LYS A 234 -33.25 -7.07 -3.28
C LYS A 234 -32.76 -7.03 -1.85
N THR A 235 -31.60 -6.45 -1.64
CA THR A 235 -31.07 -6.16 -0.34
C THR A 235 -31.91 -5.02 0.26
N SER A 236 -32.54 -5.29 1.38
CA SER A 236 -33.26 -4.28 2.16
C SER A 236 -32.29 -3.64 3.16
N GLY A 237 -32.61 -2.43 3.58
CA GLY A 237 -31.87 -1.79 4.64
C GLY A 237 -30.50 -1.23 4.22
N TYR A 238 -29.53 -1.36 5.12
CA TYR A 238 -28.22 -0.72 5.01
C TYR A 238 -27.28 -1.43 4.01
N ASP A 239 -27.47 -2.71 3.68
CA ASP A 239 -26.74 -3.38 2.59
C ASP A 239 -26.86 -2.63 1.26
N ARG A 240 -28.03 -2.00 1.00
CA ARG A 240 -28.21 -1.20 -0.22
C ARG A 240 -27.29 0.04 -0.20
N TYR A 241 -27.16 0.70 0.94
CA TYR A 241 -26.25 1.86 1.06
C TYR A 241 -24.79 1.45 0.91
N PHE A 242 -24.41 0.30 1.47
CA PHE A 242 -23.11 -0.30 1.22
C PHE A 242 -22.85 -0.50 -0.27
N LEU A 243 -23.74 -1.19 -0.98
CA LEU A 243 -23.56 -1.48 -2.41
C LEU A 243 -23.60 -0.23 -3.29
N ASP A 244 -24.38 0.79 -2.93
CA ASP A 244 -24.39 2.07 -3.63
C ASP A 244 -23.01 2.75 -3.51
N LEU A 245 -22.49 2.85 -2.29
CA LEU A 245 -21.18 3.45 -2.05
C LEU A 245 -20.05 2.60 -2.66
N TYR A 246 -20.09 1.27 -2.53
CA TYR A 246 -19.14 0.37 -3.20
C TYR A 246 -19.12 0.61 -4.71
N SER A 247 -20.31 0.73 -5.33
CA SER A 247 -20.41 1.00 -6.76
C SER A 247 -19.83 2.34 -7.18
N LYS A 248 -19.94 3.37 -6.33
CA LYS A 248 -19.31 4.68 -6.54
C LYS A 248 -17.80 4.59 -6.43
N ILE A 249 -17.27 3.93 -5.41
CA ILE A 249 -15.82 3.73 -5.21
C ILE A 249 -15.21 2.93 -6.38
N LYS A 250 -15.90 1.90 -6.85
CA LYS A 250 -15.41 1.02 -7.93
C LYS A 250 -15.67 1.58 -9.34
N ASN A 251 -16.40 2.69 -9.48
CA ASN A 251 -16.63 3.32 -10.77
C ASN A 251 -15.35 4.05 -11.23
N PRO A 252 -14.73 3.64 -12.36
CA PRO A 252 -13.49 4.27 -12.83
C PRO A 252 -13.63 5.78 -13.12
N ALA A 253 -14.84 6.26 -13.41
CA ALA A 253 -15.10 7.68 -13.68
C ALA A 253 -15.03 8.56 -12.42
N ASN A 254 -15.07 7.97 -11.24
CA ASN A 254 -15.05 8.69 -9.96
C ASN A 254 -13.65 8.94 -9.38
N GLY A 255 -12.61 8.34 -9.98
CA GLY A 255 -11.22 8.69 -9.67
C GLY A 255 -10.64 8.13 -8.38
N TYR A 256 -11.24 7.08 -7.81
CA TYR A 256 -10.69 6.42 -6.61
C TYR A 256 -9.47 5.54 -6.88
N PHE A 257 -9.26 5.14 -8.12
CA PHE A 257 -8.19 4.23 -8.51
C PHE A 257 -7.38 4.78 -9.67
N SER A 258 -6.08 4.52 -9.64
CA SER A 258 -5.18 4.78 -10.75
C SER A 258 -5.54 3.92 -11.98
N PRO A 259 -5.02 4.25 -13.17
CA PRO A 259 -5.16 3.39 -14.36
C PRO A 259 -4.60 1.98 -14.17
N GLN A 260 -3.70 1.76 -13.22
CA GLN A 260 -3.13 0.47 -12.85
C GLN A 260 -3.99 -0.29 -11.82
N GLY A 261 -5.09 0.33 -11.33
CA GLY A 261 -5.97 -0.26 -10.32
C GLY A 261 -5.43 -0.13 -8.89
N ILE A 262 -4.55 0.82 -8.62
CA ILE A 262 -4.05 1.17 -7.30
C ILE A 262 -5.02 2.16 -6.67
N PRO A 263 -5.53 1.94 -5.45
CA PRO A 263 -6.39 2.91 -4.80
C PRO A 263 -5.61 4.17 -4.44
N TYR A 264 -6.18 5.33 -4.62
CA TYR A 264 -5.63 6.60 -4.16
C TYR A 264 -6.01 6.87 -2.71
N HIS A 265 -5.22 7.68 -2.01
CA HIS A 265 -5.58 8.17 -0.68
C HIS A 265 -6.86 9.01 -0.70
N ALA A 266 -6.97 9.88 -1.68
CA ALA A 266 -8.16 10.69 -1.93
C ALA A 266 -8.40 10.90 -3.42
N VAL A 267 -9.65 11.15 -3.80
CA VAL A 267 -10.03 11.52 -5.17
C VAL A 267 -9.43 12.88 -5.54
N GLU A 268 -9.43 13.80 -4.59
CA GLU A 268 -8.90 15.15 -4.76
C GLU A 268 -7.38 15.16 -4.64
N THR A 269 -6.72 15.65 -5.70
CA THR A 269 -5.25 15.74 -5.74
C THR A 269 -4.71 16.81 -4.81
N LEU A 270 -5.45 17.90 -4.58
CA LEU A 270 -5.08 19.00 -3.72
C LEU A 270 -5.51 18.72 -2.28
N ILE A 271 -4.82 17.78 -1.64
CA ILE A 271 -4.95 17.48 -0.22
C ILE A 271 -3.52 17.34 0.34
N VAL A 272 -3.31 17.88 1.54
CA VAL A 272 -2.03 17.78 2.25
C VAL A 272 -2.29 17.17 3.62
N GLU A 273 -1.81 15.97 3.78
CA GLU A 273 -1.88 15.15 4.99
C GLU A 273 -0.62 14.26 5.04
N ALA A 274 -0.64 13.15 5.70
CA ALA A 274 0.28 12.07 5.49
C ALA A 274 -0.48 10.91 4.82
N PRO A 275 -0.53 10.87 3.48
CA PRO A 275 0.36 11.43 2.42
C PRO A 275 0.12 12.90 2.07
N ASP A 276 1.11 13.49 1.39
CA ASP A 276 1.11 14.92 1.03
C ASP A 276 0.46 15.23 -0.33
N TYR A 277 -0.02 14.23 -1.04
CA TYR A 277 -0.70 14.35 -2.35
C TYR A 277 -1.79 13.28 -2.47
N GLY A 278 -2.99 13.68 -2.89
CA GLY A 278 -4.16 12.79 -2.88
C GLY A 278 -4.03 11.53 -3.73
N HIS A 279 -3.27 11.56 -4.82
CA HIS A 279 -3.01 10.40 -5.68
C HIS A 279 -1.77 9.58 -5.27
N GLU A 280 -1.28 9.76 -4.06
CA GLU A 280 -0.48 8.74 -3.39
C GLU A 280 -1.39 7.67 -2.81
N THR A 281 -0.83 6.56 -2.37
CA THR A 281 -1.54 5.55 -1.61
C THR A 281 -0.71 5.09 -0.42
N THR A 282 -1.39 4.55 0.59
CA THR A 282 -0.77 4.05 1.81
C THR A 282 -1.16 2.59 2.04
N SER A 283 -0.40 1.89 2.89
CA SER A 283 -0.83 0.58 3.41
C SER A 283 -2.17 0.67 4.14
N GLU A 284 -2.47 1.82 4.77
CA GLU A 284 -3.79 2.11 5.35
C GLU A 284 -4.89 2.05 4.28
N THR A 285 -4.74 2.76 3.16
CA THR A 285 -5.69 2.74 2.04
C THR A 285 -5.95 1.31 1.55
N TYR A 286 -4.89 0.50 1.42
CA TYR A 286 -5.01 -0.90 1.03
C TYR A 286 -5.73 -1.76 2.07
N SER A 287 -5.53 -1.49 3.36
CA SER A 287 -6.20 -2.23 4.43
C SER A 287 -7.72 -1.99 4.43
N TYR A 288 -8.14 -0.76 4.19
CA TYR A 288 -9.54 -0.41 4.00
C TYR A 288 -10.12 -0.95 2.69
N TRP A 289 -9.35 -0.97 1.61
CA TRP A 289 -9.80 -1.61 0.37
C TRP A 289 -10.03 -3.10 0.55
N LEU A 290 -9.10 -3.79 1.21
CA LEU A 290 -9.25 -5.22 1.47
C LEU A 290 -10.52 -5.51 2.32
N TRP A 291 -10.81 -4.65 3.30
CA TRP A 291 -12.00 -4.77 4.11
C TRP A 291 -13.28 -4.54 3.31
N LEU A 292 -13.30 -3.49 2.51
CA LEU A 292 -14.39 -3.20 1.58
C LEU A 292 -14.71 -4.40 0.65
N GLU A 293 -13.68 -5.07 0.15
CA GLU A 293 -13.83 -6.26 -0.69
C GLU A 293 -14.27 -7.50 0.10
N ALA A 294 -13.90 -7.62 1.37
CA ALA A 294 -14.39 -8.68 2.25
C ALA A 294 -15.90 -8.56 2.47
N ASP A 295 -16.39 -7.35 2.73
CA ASP A 295 -17.82 -7.07 2.91
C ASP A 295 -18.59 -7.23 1.58
N TYR A 296 -17.99 -6.83 0.45
CA TYR A 296 -18.57 -7.12 -0.87
C TYR A 296 -18.70 -8.62 -1.11
N GLY A 297 -17.70 -9.41 -0.75
CA GLY A 297 -17.75 -10.87 -0.76
C GLY A 297 -18.86 -11.44 0.14
N ARG A 298 -19.09 -10.81 1.33
CA ARG A 298 -20.21 -11.16 2.20
C ARG A 298 -21.55 -11.00 1.50
N VAL A 299 -21.77 -9.84 0.89
CA VAL A 299 -23.07 -9.47 0.30
C VAL A 299 -23.34 -10.23 -0.99
N THR A 300 -22.33 -10.42 -1.85
CA THR A 300 -22.50 -10.94 -3.20
C THR A 300 -22.03 -12.39 -3.38
N GLY A 301 -21.16 -12.85 -2.50
CA GLY A 301 -20.46 -14.13 -2.65
C GLY A 301 -19.37 -14.12 -3.73
N ASP A 302 -18.99 -12.97 -4.28
CA ASP A 302 -17.86 -12.81 -5.20
C ASP A 302 -16.59 -12.41 -4.43
N TRP A 303 -15.62 -13.30 -4.41
CA TRP A 303 -14.34 -13.16 -3.71
C TRP A 303 -13.19 -12.71 -4.62
N THR A 304 -13.49 -12.43 -5.89
CA THR A 304 -12.48 -12.02 -6.87
C THR A 304 -11.83 -10.71 -6.47
N GLY A 305 -12.62 -9.73 -6.02
CA GLY A 305 -12.14 -8.42 -5.58
C GLY A 305 -11.16 -8.53 -4.40
N PHE A 306 -11.47 -9.35 -3.41
CA PHE A 306 -10.63 -9.59 -2.24
C PHE A 306 -9.24 -10.14 -2.62
N ASN A 307 -9.21 -11.17 -3.49
CA ASN A 307 -7.94 -11.72 -3.96
C ASN A 307 -7.14 -10.73 -4.82
N ASN A 308 -7.82 -9.93 -5.65
CA ASN A 308 -7.18 -8.92 -6.48
C ASN A 308 -6.58 -7.79 -5.64
N ALA A 309 -7.27 -7.35 -4.58
CA ALA A 309 -6.76 -6.34 -3.65
C ALA A 309 -5.46 -6.81 -2.98
N TRP A 310 -5.40 -8.06 -2.52
CA TRP A 310 -4.17 -8.63 -1.95
C TRP A 310 -3.05 -8.75 -2.99
N THR A 311 -3.38 -9.20 -4.20
CA THR A 311 -2.40 -9.30 -5.29
C THR A 311 -1.82 -7.94 -5.65
N SER A 312 -2.65 -6.89 -5.65
CA SER A 312 -2.21 -5.52 -5.86
C SER A 312 -1.30 -5.04 -4.73
N LEU A 313 -1.63 -5.32 -3.46
CA LEU A 313 -0.78 -5.04 -2.29
C LEU A 313 0.61 -5.65 -2.45
N GLU A 314 0.69 -6.96 -2.77
CA GLU A 314 1.98 -7.64 -2.99
C GLU A 314 2.77 -7.08 -4.18
N THR A 315 2.07 -6.63 -5.22
CA THR A 315 2.72 -6.13 -6.43
C THR A 315 3.34 -4.76 -6.22
N HIS A 316 2.68 -3.91 -5.41
CA HIS A 316 3.01 -2.49 -5.36
C HIS A 316 3.62 -2.04 -4.04
N LEU A 317 3.18 -2.59 -2.90
CA LEU A 317 3.63 -2.13 -1.58
C LEU A 317 4.61 -3.07 -0.90
N ILE A 318 4.55 -4.39 -1.14
CA ILE A 318 5.48 -5.34 -0.53
C ILE A 318 6.73 -5.45 -1.40
N PRO A 319 7.91 -4.99 -0.92
CA PRO A 319 9.13 -5.03 -1.71
C PRO A 319 9.51 -6.46 -2.11
N SER A 320 9.75 -6.67 -3.39
CA SER A 320 10.23 -7.96 -3.92
C SER A 320 11.66 -8.24 -3.48
N HIS A 321 12.13 -9.49 -3.67
CA HIS A 321 13.52 -9.87 -3.40
C HIS A 321 14.54 -8.94 -4.09
N ALA A 322 14.26 -8.52 -5.33
CA ALA A 322 15.15 -7.63 -6.08
C ALA A 322 15.20 -6.20 -5.51
N GLN A 323 14.14 -5.77 -4.82
CA GLN A 323 14.06 -4.45 -4.19
C GLN A 323 14.65 -4.41 -2.78
N GLN A 324 14.98 -5.55 -2.18
CA GLN A 324 15.61 -5.65 -0.87
C GLN A 324 16.88 -6.55 -0.91
N PRO A 325 17.85 -6.20 -1.77
CA PRO A 325 19.08 -6.98 -1.90
C PRO A 325 19.85 -6.99 -0.56
N GLY A 326 20.52 -8.10 -0.27
CA GLY A 326 21.32 -8.21 0.95
C GLY A 326 20.58 -8.64 2.20
N GLN A 327 19.26 -8.87 2.19
CA GLN A 327 18.58 -9.45 3.35
C GLN A 327 19.14 -10.83 3.72
N SER A 328 19.69 -11.58 2.77
CA SER A 328 20.44 -12.83 3.03
C SER A 328 21.77 -12.62 3.79
N THR A 329 22.30 -11.39 3.83
CA THR A 329 23.52 -11.04 4.58
C THR A 329 23.20 -10.40 5.94
N TYR A 330 21.91 -10.27 6.27
CA TYR A 330 21.46 -9.72 7.54
C TYR A 330 22.04 -10.49 8.73
N ASN A 331 22.56 -9.73 9.72
CA ASN A 331 23.13 -10.31 10.92
C ASN A 331 22.22 -10.08 12.13
N PRO A 332 21.42 -11.06 12.55
CA PRO A 332 20.51 -10.89 13.68
C PRO A 332 21.20 -10.62 15.01
N ALA A 333 22.47 -10.93 15.17
CA ALA A 333 23.25 -10.59 16.36
C ALA A 333 23.71 -9.11 16.38
N LYS A 334 23.53 -8.39 15.28
CA LYS A 334 23.80 -6.95 15.12
C LYS A 334 22.79 -6.37 14.16
N PRO A 335 21.51 -6.25 14.59
CA PRO A 335 20.39 -5.94 13.70
C PRO A 335 20.47 -4.55 13.09
N ALA A 336 21.10 -3.60 13.80
CA ALA A 336 21.28 -2.22 13.36
C ALA A 336 22.42 -1.57 14.12
N GLN A 337 22.77 -0.34 13.74
CA GLN A 337 23.61 0.55 14.51
C GLN A 337 22.73 1.63 15.16
N TYR A 338 23.00 1.94 16.43
CA TYR A 338 22.25 2.95 17.15
C TYR A 338 22.39 4.34 16.52
N GLY A 339 21.30 5.02 16.33
CA GLY A 339 21.21 6.42 15.91
C GLY A 339 20.26 7.18 16.83
N PRO A 340 20.73 8.25 17.51
CA PRO A 340 19.87 9.03 18.42
C PRO A 340 18.82 9.78 17.61
N GLU A 341 17.57 9.72 18.04
CA GLU A 341 16.50 10.54 17.50
C GLU A 341 16.55 11.95 18.11
N LYS A 342 16.15 12.92 17.32
CA LYS A 342 16.16 14.33 17.70
C LYS A 342 14.76 14.90 17.56
N ALA A 343 14.40 15.88 18.39
CA ALA A 343 13.07 16.47 18.37
C ALA A 343 12.84 17.35 17.13
N GLN A 344 13.88 18.06 16.69
CA GLN A 344 13.76 19.10 15.67
C GLN A 344 14.39 18.68 14.33
N PRO A 345 13.81 19.08 13.19
CA PRO A 345 14.31 18.73 11.85
C PRO A 345 15.73 19.26 11.56
N ASP A 346 16.14 20.38 12.16
CA ASP A 346 17.45 20.98 11.96
C ASP A 346 18.58 20.29 12.76
N GLN A 347 18.25 19.33 13.60
CA GLN A 347 19.20 18.50 14.33
C GLN A 347 19.65 17.26 13.52
N TYR A 348 19.09 17.06 12.33
CA TYR A 348 19.42 15.95 11.43
C TYR A 348 20.33 16.39 10.26
N PRO A 349 21.16 15.47 9.72
CA PRO A 349 21.27 14.06 10.09
C PRO A 349 22.01 13.87 11.42
N ALA A 350 21.52 12.94 12.24
CA ALA A 350 22.20 12.55 13.48
C ALA A 350 23.32 11.53 13.19
N LYS A 351 24.34 11.52 14.08
CA LYS A 351 25.46 10.61 13.94
C LYS A 351 25.13 9.23 14.50
N LEU A 352 25.35 8.19 13.70
CA LEU A 352 25.34 6.81 14.18
C LEU A 352 26.41 6.58 15.25
N ASN A 353 26.09 5.81 16.28
CA ASN A 353 27.00 5.54 17.40
C ASN A 353 27.15 4.02 17.62
N ALA A 354 28.23 3.46 17.08
CA ALA A 354 28.57 2.04 17.24
C ALA A 354 28.96 1.64 18.67
N GLY A 355 29.21 2.63 19.54
CA GLY A 355 29.55 2.39 20.96
C GLY A 355 28.32 2.10 21.83
N VAL A 356 27.11 2.38 21.36
CA VAL A 356 25.89 2.07 22.08
C VAL A 356 25.48 0.63 21.74
N PRO A 357 25.34 -0.26 22.75
CA PRO A 357 24.95 -1.64 22.49
C PRO A 357 23.51 -1.74 21.99
N VAL A 358 23.28 -2.62 21.02
CA VAL A 358 21.98 -3.06 20.53
C VAL A 358 21.75 -4.52 20.89
N GLY A 359 20.51 -4.96 21.00
CA GLY A 359 20.15 -6.36 21.25
C GLY A 359 20.30 -7.21 19.99
N SER A 360 19.77 -8.43 20.06
CA SER A 360 19.77 -9.37 18.94
C SER A 360 18.32 -9.55 18.45
N ASP A 361 18.15 -9.63 17.14
CA ASP A 361 16.84 -9.92 16.54
C ASP A 361 16.43 -11.38 16.84
N PRO A 362 15.37 -11.60 17.62
CA PRO A 362 14.95 -12.94 18.01
C PRO A 362 14.05 -13.61 16.98
N LEU A 363 13.61 -12.89 15.95
CA LEU A 363 12.61 -13.34 14.97
C LEU A 363 13.20 -13.83 13.66
N SER A 364 14.32 -13.25 13.23
CA SER A 364 14.88 -13.48 11.89
C SER A 364 15.10 -14.95 11.55
N ALA A 365 15.63 -15.73 12.48
CA ALA A 365 15.93 -17.14 12.22
C ALA A 365 14.66 -18.00 12.07
N GLU A 366 13.66 -17.76 12.92
CA GLU A 366 12.41 -18.51 12.86
C GLU A 366 11.57 -18.13 11.64
N LEU A 367 11.50 -16.82 11.28
CA LEU A 367 10.80 -16.34 10.09
C LEU A 367 11.45 -16.88 8.81
N SER A 368 12.77 -16.80 8.71
CA SER A 368 13.49 -17.34 7.55
C SER A 368 13.32 -18.86 7.41
N SER A 369 13.25 -19.58 8.52
CA SER A 369 12.99 -21.02 8.53
C SER A 369 11.54 -21.34 8.12
N ALA A 370 10.56 -20.57 8.62
CA ALA A 370 9.15 -20.80 8.35
C ALA A 370 8.80 -20.53 6.88
N TYR A 371 9.37 -19.48 6.29
CA TYR A 371 8.99 -19.00 4.95
C TYR A 371 10.05 -19.23 3.87
N GLY A 372 11.18 -19.82 4.21
CA GLY A 372 12.24 -20.18 3.25
C GLY A 372 12.94 -18.97 2.60
N SER A 373 12.82 -17.79 3.17
CA SER A 373 13.42 -16.54 2.69
C SER A 373 13.87 -15.66 3.85
N ALA A 374 14.97 -14.94 3.63
CA ALA A 374 15.40 -13.88 4.54
C ALA A 374 14.72 -12.53 4.26
N ASP A 375 13.96 -12.42 3.16
CA ASP A 375 13.26 -11.19 2.80
C ASP A 375 12.18 -10.85 3.83
N VAL A 376 12.02 -9.57 4.10
CA VAL A 376 10.91 -9.07 4.91
C VAL A 376 9.63 -9.08 4.07
N TYR A 377 8.54 -9.53 4.66
CA TYR A 377 7.21 -9.54 4.04
C TYR A 377 6.29 -8.60 4.80
N ALA A 378 6.42 -7.32 4.51
CA ALA A 378 5.59 -6.24 5.04
C ALA A 378 5.42 -5.17 3.96
N PRO A 379 4.31 -4.45 3.89
CA PRO A 379 4.13 -3.35 2.96
C PRO A 379 4.96 -2.13 3.38
N ALA A 380 5.54 -1.44 2.43
CA ALA A 380 5.97 -0.07 2.64
C ALA A 380 4.73 0.83 2.80
N TRP A 381 4.79 1.79 3.71
CA TRP A 381 3.61 2.55 4.09
C TRP A 381 3.09 3.51 3.01
N LEU A 382 3.97 3.97 2.08
CA LEU A 382 3.66 5.03 1.12
C LEU A 382 4.14 4.69 -0.29
N LEU A 383 3.25 4.91 -1.26
CA LEU A 383 3.51 4.76 -2.69
C LEU A 383 3.01 5.98 -3.46
N ASP A 384 3.85 6.57 -4.27
CA ASP A 384 3.48 7.54 -5.30
C ASP A 384 2.85 6.78 -6.48
N ALA A 385 1.52 6.63 -6.47
CA ALA A 385 0.80 5.77 -7.41
C ALA A 385 0.85 6.28 -8.86
N ASP A 386 0.87 7.59 -9.05
CA ASP A 386 0.98 8.23 -10.38
C ASP A 386 2.43 8.52 -10.77
N ASN A 387 3.41 8.15 -9.92
CA ASN A 387 4.81 8.53 -10.07
C ASN A 387 4.99 10.05 -10.25
N LYS A 388 4.30 10.81 -9.42
CA LYS A 388 4.24 12.27 -9.48
C LYS A 388 5.60 12.92 -9.27
N TYR A 389 6.41 12.36 -8.37
CA TYR A 389 7.78 12.76 -8.12
C TYR A 389 8.76 12.26 -9.19
N GLY A 390 8.35 11.30 -10.01
CA GLY A 390 9.11 10.85 -11.17
C GLY A 390 10.24 9.86 -10.88
N PHE A 391 10.34 9.32 -9.66
CA PHE A 391 11.45 8.42 -9.29
C PHE A 391 11.40 7.08 -10.04
N GLY A 392 10.20 6.55 -10.30
CA GLY A 392 10.05 5.19 -10.79
C GLY A 392 10.52 4.16 -9.75
N GLN A 393 10.78 2.94 -10.19
CA GLN A 393 11.27 1.90 -9.30
C GLN A 393 12.79 2.01 -9.12
N CYS A 394 13.26 2.19 -7.87
CA CYS A 394 14.69 2.40 -7.58
C CYS A 394 15.33 3.44 -8.51
N GLU A 395 14.72 4.59 -8.64
CA GLU A 395 15.21 5.71 -9.46
C GLU A 395 15.46 5.35 -10.95
N ASP A 396 14.76 4.34 -11.50
CA ASP A 396 14.92 3.97 -12.91
C ASP A 396 14.36 5.02 -13.88
N GLY A 397 13.57 5.97 -13.38
CA GLY A 397 12.98 7.05 -14.16
C GLY A 397 11.85 6.60 -15.09
N THR A 398 11.33 5.39 -14.90
CA THR A 398 10.17 4.90 -15.65
C THR A 398 8.88 5.51 -15.08
N GLY A 399 7.80 5.52 -15.86
CA GLY A 399 6.49 5.99 -15.40
C GLY A 399 5.75 4.98 -14.51
N ARG A 400 6.47 4.13 -13.77
CA ARG A 400 5.88 3.13 -12.87
C ARG A 400 5.68 3.74 -11.48
N PRO A 401 4.67 3.28 -10.70
CA PRO A 401 4.50 3.66 -9.32
C PRO A 401 5.80 3.49 -8.52
N SER A 402 6.05 4.42 -7.61
CA SER A 402 7.30 4.51 -6.86
C SER A 402 7.06 4.40 -5.37
N LEU A 403 7.72 3.46 -4.69
CA LEU A 403 7.80 3.48 -3.23
C LEU A 403 8.61 4.69 -2.79
N ILE A 404 8.02 5.51 -1.96
CA ILE A 404 8.60 6.76 -1.44
C ILE A 404 8.43 6.84 0.06
N ASN A 405 9.13 7.79 0.65
CA ASN A 405 8.96 8.14 2.05
C ASN A 405 9.02 9.65 2.24
N THR A 406 8.25 10.14 3.21
CA THR A 406 8.25 11.50 3.68
C THR A 406 8.70 11.51 5.14
N PHE A 407 9.91 11.02 5.42
CA PHE A 407 10.39 10.87 6.79
C PHE A 407 10.22 12.15 7.59
N GLN A 408 9.55 12.01 8.72
CA GLN A 408 9.59 13.01 9.76
C GLN A 408 10.95 12.97 10.47
N ARG A 409 11.59 14.12 10.53
CA ARG A 409 12.85 14.33 11.25
C ARG A 409 12.54 14.75 12.68
N GLY A 410 12.09 13.78 13.46
CA GLY A 410 11.64 13.98 14.83
C GLY A 410 10.14 14.29 14.96
N PRO A 411 9.59 14.22 16.18
CA PRO A 411 8.16 14.37 16.44
C PRO A 411 7.62 15.80 16.16
N GLU A 412 8.48 16.80 16.10
CA GLU A 412 8.09 18.19 15.85
C GLU A 412 7.96 18.52 14.35
N GLU A 413 8.40 17.65 13.45
CA GLU A 413 8.26 17.89 12.00
C GLU A 413 6.86 17.45 11.53
N SER A 414 6.17 18.33 10.81
CA SER A 414 4.89 18.03 10.18
C SER A 414 5.04 17.64 8.70
N VAL A 415 3.96 17.16 8.09
CA VAL A 415 3.92 16.88 6.65
C VAL A 415 4.32 18.10 5.81
N TRP A 416 3.99 19.30 6.25
CA TRP A 416 4.35 20.57 5.60
C TRP A 416 5.85 20.83 5.53
N GLU A 417 6.65 20.07 6.25
CA GLU A 417 8.09 20.26 6.42
C GLU A 417 8.90 19.13 5.79
N THR A 418 8.22 18.09 5.31
CA THR A 418 8.86 16.89 4.76
C THR A 418 9.39 17.09 3.35
N VAL A 419 10.46 16.38 3.03
CA VAL A 419 11.03 16.26 1.67
C VAL A 419 10.79 14.83 1.18
N PRO A 420 9.86 14.62 0.25
CA PRO A 420 9.65 13.30 -0.34
C PRO A 420 10.90 12.76 -1.02
N GLN A 421 11.18 11.51 -0.79
CA GLN A 421 12.36 10.82 -1.29
C GLN A 421 12.05 9.37 -1.68
N PRO A 422 12.77 8.78 -2.64
CA PRO A 422 12.57 7.40 -3.00
C PRO A 422 13.01 6.47 -1.87
N ASP A 423 12.31 5.38 -1.67
CA ASP A 423 12.71 4.34 -0.72
C ASP A 423 13.99 3.61 -1.15
N CYS A 424 14.31 3.65 -2.44
CA CYS A 424 15.56 3.14 -2.99
C CYS A 424 16.36 4.32 -3.59
N ASP A 425 17.32 4.84 -2.82
CA ASP A 425 18.14 6.02 -3.17
C ASP A 425 19.49 5.58 -3.73
N LEU A 426 19.66 5.72 -5.03
CA LEU A 426 20.90 5.42 -5.77
C LEU A 426 21.73 6.66 -6.09
N PHE A 427 21.39 7.82 -5.54
CA PHE A 427 22.00 9.13 -5.76
C PHE A 427 21.89 9.62 -7.21
N LYS A 428 20.87 9.14 -7.91
CA LYS A 428 20.58 9.65 -9.26
C LYS A 428 19.88 11.01 -9.21
N TYR A 429 19.04 11.16 -8.18
CA TYR A 429 18.33 12.40 -7.87
C TYR A 429 18.73 12.87 -6.46
N GLY A 430 18.13 13.94 -5.97
CA GLY A 430 18.60 14.56 -4.76
C GLY A 430 19.96 15.22 -4.97
N ASN A 431 20.86 15.09 -4.00
CA ASN A 431 22.26 15.54 -4.10
C ASN A 431 23.10 14.45 -4.76
N SER A 432 23.92 14.80 -5.75
CA SER A 432 24.74 13.84 -6.52
C SER A 432 25.76 13.05 -5.70
N SER A 433 26.10 13.52 -4.49
CA SER A 433 27.10 12.88 -3.60
C SER A 433 26.47 12.15 -2.42
N SER A 434 25.22 12.46 -2.04
CA SER A 434 24.60 11.94 -0.83
C SER A 434 23.13 11.57 -0.97
N GLY A 435 22.54 11.68 -2.18
CA GLY A 435 21.13 11.42 -2.42
C GLY A 435 20.22 12.42 -1.73
N PHE A 436 19.15 11.96 -1.15
CA PHE A 436 18.21 12.78 -0.37
C PHE A 436 18.64 12.93 1.08
N LEU A 437 17.95 13.81 1.82
CA LEU A 437 18.21 14.10 3.23
C LEU A 437 18.00 12.85 4.09
N SER A 438 19.09 12.20 4.51
CA SER A 438 19.03 11.04 5.40
C SER A 438 18.87 11.46 6.85
N LEU A 439 18.20 10.62 7.66
CA LEU A 439 18.10 10.82 9.10
C LEU A 439 19.46 10.64 9.81
N TYR A 440 20.30 9.74 9.28
CA TYR A 440 21.54 9.37 9.93
C TYR A 440 22.73 9.35 8.95
N ASN A 441 23.94 9.55 9.49
CA ASN A 441 25.21 9.37 8.79
C ASN A 441 26.28 8.75 9.72
N ASP A 442 27.45 8.39 9.18
CA ASP A 442 28.54 7.81 9.95
C ASP A 442 29.35 8.83 10.80
N GLY A 443 28.93 10.10 10.78
CA GLY A 443 29.57 11.22 11.46
C GLY A 443 30.71 11.88 10.70
N GLY A 444 31.11 11.35 9.56
CA GLY A 444 31.98 12.00 8.57
C GLY A 444 31.23 12.71 7.45
N GLY A 445 29.88 12.70 7.51
CA GLY A 445 29.04 13.20 6.42
C GLY A 445 28.91 12.20 5.28
N SER A 446 29.36 10.95 5.48
CA SER A 446 29.23 9.90 4.48
C SER A 446 27.85 9.30 4.46
N PHE A 447 27.38 9.05 3.27
CA PHE A 447 26.08 8.42 2.98
C PHE A 447 26.32 7.22 2.06
N SER A 448 25.40 6.25 2.10
CA SER A 448 25.46 5.07 1.24
C SER A 448 24.23 4.99 0.35
N LYS A 449 24.41 4.54 -0.87
CA LYS A 449 23.31 4.13 -1.73
C LYS A 449 22.62 2.95 -1.07
N GLN A 450 21.34 3.11 -0.78
CA GLN A 450 20.58 2.14 0.02
C GLN A 450 19.09 2.15 -0.32
N TYR A 451 18.44 1.07 0.08
CA TYR A 451 16.99 1.04 0.19
C TYR A 451 16.58 1.11 1.66
N LYS A 452 15.43 1.71 1.93
CA LYS A 452 14.84 1.90 3.27
C LYS A 452 13.34 1.81 3.13
N TYR A 453 12.72 0.84 3.79
CA TYR A 453 11.28 0.69 3.83
C TYR A 453 10.79 0.87 5.26
N THR A 454 9.67 1.53 5.39
CA THR A 454 8.97 1.73 6.66
C THR A 454 7.58 1.15 6.55
N ASP A 455 7.19 0.38 7.51
CA ASP A 455 5.89 -0.24 7.67
C ASP A 455 5.01 0.58 8.63
N ALA A 456 3.68 0.52 8.46
CA ALA A 456 2.68 1.07 9.37
C ALA A 456 1.91 -0.08 10.05
N PRO A 457 2.29 -0.49 11.25
CA PRO A 457 1.78 -1.70 11.90
C PRO A 457 0.28 -1.72 12.15
N ASP A 458 -0.38 -0.58 12.29
CA ASP A 458 -1.82 -0.50 12.46
C ASP A 458 -2.57 -0.88 11.17
N ALA A 459 -2.03 -0.49 10.02
CA ALA A 459 -2.56 -0.86 8.71
C ALA A 459 -2.40 -2.37 8.46
N ASP A 460 -1.26 -2.94 8.79
CA ASP A 460 -0.99 -4.36 8.67
C ASP A 460 -1.90 -5.20 9.58
N ALA A 461 -2.09 -4.74 10.82
CA ALA A 461 -3.04 -5.37 11.73
C ALA A 461 -4.48 -5.32 11.18
N ARG A 462 -4.87 -4.22 10.51
CA ARG A 462 -6.19 -4.09 9.86
C ARG A 462 -6.31 -5.01 8.63
N LEU A 463 -5.23 -5.24 7.86
CA LEU A 463 -5.22 -6.26 6.80
C LEU A 463 -5.53 -7.67 7.33
N VAL A 464 -4.97 -8.03 8.48
CA VAL A 464 -5.27 -9.31 9.16
C VAL A 464 -6.72 -9.35 9.66
N GLN A 465 -7.21 -8.25 10.23
CA GLN A 465 -8.58 -8.10 10.71
C GLN A 465 -9.59 -8.27 9.55
N ALA A 466 -9.35 -7.62 8.41
CA ALA A 466 -10.17 -7.75 7.20
C ALA A 466 -10.15 -9.20 6.65
N ALA A 467 -8.97 -9.85 6.66
CA ALA A 467 -8.84 -11.23 6.23
C ALA A 467 -9.63 -12.21 7.12
N TYR A 468 -9.69 -11.95 8.44
CA TYR A 468 -10.52 -12.73 9.35
C TYR A 468 -12.01 -12.63 8.98
N TRP A 469 -12.53 -11.42 8.76
CA TRP A 469 -13.93 -11.27 8.37
C TRP A 469 -14.22 -11.94 7.02
N ALA A 470 -13.30 -11.80 6.05
CA ALA A 470 -13.42 -12.52 4.78
C ALA A 470 -13.50 -14.04 5.00
N GLU A 471 -12.68 -14.60 5.90
CA GLU A 471 -12.74 -16.03 6.25
C GLU A 471 -14.08 -16.43 6.84
N GLN A 472 -14.58 -15.66 7.82
CA GLN A 472 -15.87 -15.95 8.47
C GLN A 472 -17.02 -15.90 7.44
N PHE A 473 -17.03 -14.89 6.56
CA PHE A 473 -18.06 -14.74 5.55
C PHE A 473 -17.97 -15.84 4.47
N ALA A 474 -16.77 -16.10 3.92
CA ALA A 474 -16.58 -17.15 2.93
C ALA A 474 -16.92 -18.54 3.49
N THR A 475 -16.60 -18.79 4.75
CA THR A 475 -16.92 -20.05 5.44
C THR A 475 -18.43 -20.20 5.59
N SER A 476 -19.15 -19.16 6.00
CA SER A 476 -20.60 -19.18 6.12
C SER A 476 -21.30 -19.44 4.77
N GLN A 477 -20.66 -19.04 3.67
CA GLN A 477 -21.14 -19.26 2.30
C GLN A 477 -20.66 -20.58 1.67
N GLY A 478 -19.84 -21.39 2.37
CA GLY A 478 -19.22 -22.60 1.82
C GLY A 478 -18.17 -22.33 0.73
N LYS A 479 -17.57 -21.12 0.74
CA LYS A 479 -16.62 -20.63 -0.28
C LYS A 479 -15.20 -20.43 0.24
N SER A 480 -14.83 -20.97 1.39
CA SER A 480 -13.49 -20.83 2.00
C SER A 480 -12.34 -21.13 1.03
N ALA A 481 -12.53 -22.11 0.15
CA ALA A 481 -11.51 -22.48 -0.84
C ALA A 481 -11.15 -21.33 -1.81
N ALA A 482 -12.04 -20.37 -2.01
CA ALA A 482 -11.81 -19.25 -2.92
C ALA A 482 -10.76 -18.27 -2.41
N ILE A 483 -10.51 -18.19 -1.10
CA ILE A 483 -9.63 -17.21 -0.45
C ILE A 483 -8.49 -17.83 0.37
N THR A 484 -8.41 -19.18 0.46
CA THR A 484 -7.42 -19.88 1.30
C THR A 484 -5.98 -19.42 1.04
N ALA A 485 -5.61 -19.18 -0.22
CA ALA A 485 -4.26 -18.72 -0.57
C ALA A 485 -3.99 -17.30 -0.04
N THR A 486 -4.98 -16.43 -0.07
CA THR A 486 -4.88 -15.06 0.45
C THR A 486 -4.82 -15.05 1.98
N LEU A 487 -5.59 -15.92 2.65
CA LEU A 487 -5.49 -16.06 4.12
C LEU A 487 -4.11 -16.51 4.58
N ALA A 488 -3.46 -17.44 3.85
CA ALA A 488 -2.09 -17.85 4.16
C ALA A 488 -1.08 -16.70 4.05
N LYS A 489 -1.31 -15.75 3.13
CA LYS A 489 -0.50 -14.54 2.99
C LYS A 489 -0.77 -13.55 4.12
N ALA A 490 -2.01 -13.40 4.55
CA ALA A 490 -2.37 -12.58 5.69
C ALA A 490 -1.76 -13.14 7.00
N ALA A 491 -1.77 -14.46 7.18
CA ALA A 491 -1.06 -15.11 8.27
C ALA A 491 0.45 -14.85 8.24
N LYS A 492 1.06 -14.87 7.05
CA LYS A 492 2.48 -14.53 6.85
C LYS A 492 2.75 -13.07 7.22
N LEU A 493 1.90 -12.14 6.78
CA LEU A 493 2.01 -10.73 7.15
C LEU A 493 1.96 -10.55 8.67
N GLY A 494 0.98 -11.16 9.34
CA GLY A 494 0.86 -11.14 10.80
C GLY A 494 2.06 -11.75 11.53
N ASP A 495 2.77 -12.71 10.89
CA ASP A 495 3.99 -13.27 11.46
C ASP A 495 5.17 -12.27 11.40
N TYR A 496 5.30 -11.51 10.31
CA TYR A 496 6.31 -10.44 10.19
C TYR A 496 5.95 -9.20 11.01
N LEU A 497 4.67 -8.88 11.15
CA LEU A 497 4.19 -7.77 11.99
C LEU A 497 4.66 -7.87 13.46
N ARG A 498 5.06 -9.04 13.92
CA ARG A 498 5.67 -9.22 15.25
C ARG A 498 6.94 -8.39 15.48
N TYR A 499 7.62 -7.92 14.42
CA TYR A 499 8.73 -6.98 14.60
C TYR A 499 8.30 -5.73 15.37
N SER A 500 7.09 -5.25 15.14
CA SER A 500 6.53 -4.10 15.87
C SER A 500 6.28 -4.34 17.37
N LEU A 501 6.35 -5.58 17.85
CA LEU A 501 6.20 -5.91 19.26
C LEU A 501 7.48 -5.74 20.07
N TYR A 502 8.59 -5.33 19.46
CA TYR A 502 9.91 -5.24 20.08
C TYR A 502 10.39 -3.79 20.15
N ASP A 503 11.33 -3.54 21.07
CA ASP A 503 12.01 -2.25 21.12
C ASP A 503 12.82 -1.96 19.85
N LYS A 504 12.96 -0.69 19.48
CA LYS A 504 13.60 -0.22 18.24
C LYS A 504 14.95 -0.87 17.95
N TYR A 505 15.79 -1.03 18.97
CA TYR A 505 17.13 -1.63 18.84
C TYR A 505 17.22 -2.95 19.59
N PHE A 506 16.12 -3.63 19.82
CA PHE A 506 16.07 -4.88 20.59
C PHE A 506 16.74 -4.71 21.98
N LYS A 507 16.56 -3.55 22.60
CA LYS A 507 17.01 -3.28 23.94
C LYS A 507 16.05 -3.89 24.96
N GLN A 508 16.52 -4.05 26.18
CA GLN A 508 15.68 -4.52 27.27
C GLN A 508 14.52 -3.53 27.50
N ALA A 509 13.29 -4.05 27.53
CA ALA A 509 12.11 -3.26 27.80
C ALA A 509 12.09 -2.77 29.25
N GLY A 510 11.67 -1.53 29.42
CA GLY A 510 11.47 -0.89 30.70
C GLY A 510 12.69 -0.18 31.27
N ASN A 511 12.44 0.96 31.92
CA ASN A 511 13.41 1.72 32.70
C ASN A 511 14.64 2.22 31.91
N CYS A 512 14.46 2.63 30.67
CA CYS A 512 15.53 3.06 29.78
C CYS A 512 15.80 4.57 29.94
N LEU A 513 16.67 4.92 30.89
CA LEU A 513 17.23 6.25 31.04
C LEU A 513 18.69 6.22 30.61
N GLY A 514 19.05 6.95 29.57
CA GLY A 514 20.38 6.95 28.99
C GLY A 514 20.67 5.71 28.13
N SER A 515 21.50 5.86 27.11
CA SER A 515 21.83 4.80 26.16
C SER A 515 22.48 3.56 26.81
N THR A 516 23.08 3.72 27.99
CA THR A 516 23.70 2.65 28.77
C THR A 516 22.79 2.09 29.84
N ALA A 517 21.76 2.83 30.27
CA ALA A 517 20.81 2.37 31.29
C ALA A 517 19.86 1.31 30.73
N CYS A 518 19.60 1.35 29.42
CA CYS A 518 18.80 0.38 28.70
C CYS A 518 19.75 -0.64 28.04
N PRO A 519 20.08 -1.75 28.69
CA PRO A 519 21.04 -2.70 28.14
C PRO A 519 20.50 -3.36 26.88
N ALA A 520 21.42 -3.93 26.11
CA ALA A 520 21.04 -4.81 25.01
C ALA A 520 20.16 -5.94 25.53
N GLY A 521 19.12 -6.27 24.82
CA GLY A 521 18.34 -7.44 25.09
C GLY A 521 19.12 -8.73 24.83
N THR A 522 18.81 -9.76 25.56
CA THR A 522 19.49 -11.05 25.48
C THR A 522 18.54 -12.22 25.30
N SER A 523 17.24 -11.93 25.28
CA SER A 523 16.21 -12.93 25.10
C SER A 523 14.91 -12.25 24.64
N LYS A 524 14.13 -12.97 23.87
CA LYS A 524 12.80 -12.58 23.42
C LYS A 524 11.94 -11.95 24.55
N ALA A 525 11.97 -12.56 25.72
CA ALA A 525 11.15 -12.15 26.85
C ALA A 525 11.52 -10.78 27.46
N ASN A 526 12.79 -10.34 27.33
CA ASN A 526 13.19 -9.05 27.90
C ASN A 526 13.33 -7.92 26.86
N GLU A 527 13.24 -8.23 25.59
CA GLU A 527 13.28 -7.27 24.47
C GLU A 527 11.88 -6.86 24.01
N GLN A 528 10.88 -7.68 24.31
CA GLN A 528 9.52 -7.53 23.82
C GLN A 528 8.75 -6.48 24.64
N LEU A 529 8.26 -5.45 23.97
CA LEU A 529 7.28 -4.52 24.53
C LEU A 529 5.91 -5.18 24.63
N GLY A 530 5.57 -6.02 23.66
CA GLY A 530 4.30 -6.73 23.54
C GLY A 530 3.14 -5.84 23.10
N LEU A 531 3.45 -4.62 22.67
CA LEU A 531 2.51 -3.64 22.11
C LEU A 531 2.93 -3.35 20.69
N LEU A 532 1.98 -3.06 19.80
CA LEU A 532 2.27 -2.54 18.48
C LEU A 532 2.91 -1.16 18.61
N THR A 533 4.14 -1.04 18.15
CA THR A 533 4.81 0.26 18.00
C THR A 533 4.33 0.93 16.70
N TRP A 534 4.57 2.22 16.54
CA TRP A 534 3.99 2.97 15.43
C TRP A 534 4.70 2.76 14.09
N TYR A 535 5.87 2.17 14.08
CA TYR A 535 6.53 1.74 12.85
C TYR A 535 7.48 0.56 13.11
N PHE A 536 7.81 -0.10 12.03
CA PHE A 536 8.91 -1.03 11.89
C PHE A 536 9.61 -0.69 10.56
N ALA A 537 10.94 -0.77 10.51
CA ALA A 537 11.68 -0.40 9.32
C ALA A 537 12.85 -1.34 9.05
N TRP A 538 13.16 -1.52 7.77
CA TRP A 538 14.30 -2.31 7.33
C TRP A 538 14.93 -1.71 6.10
N GLY A 539 16.19 -2.03 5.87
CA GLY A 539 16.92 -1.51 4.75
C GLY A 539 18.25 -2.18 4.55
N GLY A 540 19.02 -1.68 3.61
CA GLY A 540 20.34 -2.19 3.34
C GLY A 540 21.03 -1.49 2.18
N ALA A 541 22.27 -1.86 1.93
CA ALA A 541 23.02 -1.37 0.78
C ALA A 541 22.35 -1.79 -0.53
N ALA A 542 22.29 -0.89 -1.50
CA ALA A 542 21.76 -1.18 -2.82
C ALA A 542 22.54 -2.28 -3.58
N ASP A 543 23.81 -2.50 -3.22
CA ASP A 543 24.66 -3.57 -3.74
C ASP A 543 24.57 -4.88 -2.94
N GLY A 544 23.73 -4.92 -1.89
CA GLY A 544 23.53 -6.08 -1.04
C GLY A 544 24.62 -6.34 -0.01
N GLY A 545 25.56 -5.41 0.19
CA GLY A 545 26.73 -5.60 1.07
C GLY A 545 26.40 -5.67 2.57
N TRP A 546 25.31 -5.04 3.00
CA TRP A 546 24.82 -5.04 4.39
C TRP A 546 23.32 -4.76 4.43
N SER A 547 22.68 -5.13 5.54
CA SER A 547 21.27 -4.83 5.80
C SER A 547 21.02 -4.63 7.28
N TRP A 548 19.89 -4.00 7.62
CA TRP A 548 19.48 -3.67 8.97
C TRP A 548 17.97 -3.80 9.14
N ARG A 549 17.54 -4.01 10.39
CA ARG A 549 16.15 -3.97 10.81
C ARG A 549 16.04 -3.28 12.15
N ILE A 550 15.04 -2.43 12.30
CA ILE A 550 14.67 -1.76 13.55
C ILE A 550 13.17 -1.79 13.71
N SER A 551 12.70 -1.62 14.94
CA SER A 551 11.30 -1.41 15.25
C SER A 551 11.06 0.02 15.76
N GLY A 552 9.98 0.28 16.48
CA GLY A 552 9.74 1.49 17.26
C GLY A 552 9.96 1.23 18.75
N SER A 553 10.26 2.27 19.52
CA SER A 553 10.31 2.18 20.99
C SER A 553 9.07 2.74 21.67
N THR A 554 8.11 3.20 20.88
CA THR A 554 6.92 3.93 21.33
C THR A 554 5.65 3.25 20.83
N ALA A 555 4.68 3.10 21.71
CA ALA A 555 3.37 2.52 21.43
C ALA A 555 2.27 3.53 21.76
N HIS A 556 1.36 3.76 20.81
CA HIS A 556 0.17 4.60 20.97
C HIS A 556 -1.10 3.74 21.04
N GLN A 557 -2.10 4.21 21.76
CA GLN A 557 -3.38 3.50 21.86
C GLN A 557 -4.06 3.31 20.49
N GLY A 558 -3.94 4.29 19.59
CA GLY A 558 -4.56 4.27 18.26
C GLY A 558 -4.02 3.18 17.33
N TYR A 559 -2.82 2.66 17.60
CA TYR A 559 -2.18 1.61 16.80
C TYR A 559 -2.48 0.19 17.28
N GLN A 560 -2.94 0.03 18.52
CA GLN A 560 -3.23 -1.29 19.05
C GLN A 560 -4.41 -1.95 18.33
N ASN A 561 -4.33 -3.25 18.10
CA ASN A 561 -5.38 -4.03 17.47
C ASN A 561 -5.60 -5.38 18.17
N PRO A 562 -6.38 -5.41 19.27
CA PRO A 562 -6.63 -6.63 19.99
C PRO A 562 -7.40 -7.68 19.18
N MET A 563 -8.17 -7.25 18.16
CA MET A 563 -8.83 -8.19 17.25
C MET A 563 -7.83 -8.96 16.40
N ALA A 564 -6.90 -8.28 15.75
CA ALA A 564 -5.84 -8.93 14.98
C ALA A 564 -4.94 -9.80 15.85
N ALA A 565 -4.58 -9.33 17.04
CA ALA A 565 -3.79 -10.12 18.00
C ALA A 565 -4.51 -11.42 18.40
N TRP A 566 -5.81 -11.36 18.67
CA TRP A 566 -6.61 -12.53 18.96
C TRP A 566 -6.71 -13.50 17.78
N VAL A 567 -6.91 -12.97 16.58
CA VAL A 567 -6.98 -13.76 15.35
C VAL A 567 -5.69 -14.54 15.13
N LEU A 568 -4.54 -13.86 15.15
CA LEU A 568 -3.23 -14.49 14.94
C LEU A 568 -2.84 -15.49 16.06
N ALA A 569 -3.37 -15.30 17.26
CA ALA A 569 -3.15 -16.23 18.38
C ALA A 569 -4.05 -17.49 18.28
N ASN A 570 -5.27 -17.38 17.76
CA ASN A 570 -6.30 -18.41 17.97
C ASN A 570 -6.93 -18.96 16.70
N ASP A 571 -7.01 -18.17 15.61
CA ASP A 571 -7.70 -18.60 14.40
C ASP A 571 -6.84 -19.57 13.57
N PRO A 572 -7.35 -20.81 13.25
CA PRO A 572 -6.58 -21.80 12.50
C PRO A 572 -6.21 -21.38 11.07
N GLY A 573 -7.05 -20.59 10.41
CA GLY A 573 -6.85 -20.16 9.02
C GLY A 573 -5.85 -19.02 8.87
N LEU A 574 -5.65 -18.26 9.94
CA LEU A 574 -4.75 -17.10 10.00
C LEU A 574 -3.56 -17.31 10.97
N LYS A 575 -3.33 -18.54 11.39
CA LYS A 575 -2.25 -18.86 12.31
C LYS A 575 -0.88 -18.67 11.65
N PRO A 576 0.03 -17.91 12.29
CA PRO A 576 1.44 -17.80 11.86
C PRO A 576 2.13 -19.16 11.72
N LEU A 577 3.02 -19.29 10.73
CA LEU A 577 3.79 -20.53 10.54
C LEU A 577 4.99 -20.62 11.50
N SER A 578 5.48 -19.50 12.02
CA SER A 578 6.58 -19.49 13.00
C SER A 578 6.19 -20.21 14.28
N PRO A 579 7.07 -21.01 14.89
CA PRO A 579 6.75 -21.81 16.08
C PRO A 579 6.26 -20.98 17.27
N SER A 580 6.78 -19.75 17.43
CA SER A 580 6.39 -18.86 18.53
C SER A 580 5.29 -17.86 18.17
N GLY A 581 4.92 -17.72 16.90
CA GLY A 581 4.05 -16.67 16.42
C GLY A 581 2.72 -16.53 17.17
N ALA A 582 1.99 -17.62 17.30
CA ALA A 582 0.70 -17.60 18.03
C ALA A 582 0.85 -17.25 19.53
N ALA A 583 1.96 -17.69 20.15
CA ALA A 583 2.21 -17.37 21.57
C ALA A 583 2.56 -15.89 21.76
N ASP A 584 3.38 -15.33 20.90
CA ASP A 584 3.74 -13.90 20.92
C ASP A 584 2.48 -13.02 20.77
N TRP A 585 1.57 -13.41 19.88
CA TRP A 585 0.31 -12.70 19.71
C TRP A 585 -0.65 -12.86 20.89
N ALA A 586 -0.65 -14.02 21.55
CA ALA A 586 -1.43 -14.20 22.79
C ALA A 586 -0.91 -13.30 23.92
N ASP A 587 0.41 -13.20 24.07
CA ASP A 587 1.05 -12.31 25.05
C ASP A 587 0.79 -10.83 24.69
N SER A 588 0.85 -10.48 23.41
CA SER A 588 0.52 -9.14 22.94
C SER A 588 -0.94 -8.77 23.21
N LEU A 589 -1.88 -9.67 22.92
CA LEU A 589 -3.30 -9.45 23.22
C LEU A 589 -3.51 -9.12 24.71
N ASP A 590 -2.91 -9.90 25.60
CA ASP A 590 -3.03 -9.66 27.05
C ASP A 590 -2.47 -8.28 27.45
N LYS A 591 -1.30 -7.91 26.93
CA LYS A 591 -0.70 -6.59 27.16
C LYS A 591 -1.51 -5.45 26.56
N GLN A 592 -2.04 -5.60 25.35
CA GLN A 592 -2.89 -4.57 24.74
C GLN A 592 -4.14 -4.29 25.60
N LEU A 593 -4.82 -5.34 26.08
CA LEU A 593 -5.98 -5.17 26.96
C LEU A 593 -5.61 -4.45 28.28
N GLN A 594 -4.47 -4.80 28.89
CA GLN A 594 -3.96 -4.11 30.06
C GLN A 594 -3.58 -2.67 29.77
N PHE A 595 -3.02 -2.41 28.59
CA PHE A 595 -2.61 -1.07 28.15
C PHE A 595 -3.80 -0.12 28.06
N PHE A 596 -4.90 -0.56 27.49
CA PHE A 596 -6.12 0.23 27.45
C PHE A 596 -6.73 0.46 28.83
N GLN A 597 -6.69 -0.53 29.71
CA GLN A 597 -7.10 -0.35 31.10
C GLN A 597 -6.25 0.71 31.81
N TRP A 598 -4.95 0.70 31.54
CA TRP A 598 -4.01 1.67 32.08
C TRP A 598 -4.24 3.09 31.56
N LEU A 599 -4.54 3.25 30.27
CA LEU A 599 -4.70 4.56 29.61
C LEU A 599 -6.13 5.13 29.75
N GLN A 600 -7.09 4.41 30.31
CA GLN A 600 -8.47 4.86 30.36
C GLN A 600 -8.68 5.96 31.39
N SER A 601 -9.06 7.16 30.94
CA SER A 601 -9.36 8.31 31.77
C SER A 601 -10.59 8.12 32.66
N THR A 602 -10.79 9.01 33.61
CA THR A 602 -11.97 9.01 34.49
C THR A 602 -13.28 9.13 33.72
N GLU A 603 -13.31 9.88 32.64
CA GLU A 603 -14.50 10.08 31.78
C GLU A 603 -14.73 8.90 30.84
N GLY A 604 -13.70 8.20 30.43
CA GLY A 604 -13.81 7.04 29.55
C GLY A 604 -12.89 7.05 28.32
N GLY A 605 -12.37 8.20 27.91
CA GLY A 605 -11.41 8.29 26.80
C GLY A 605 -10.09 7.61 27.09
N ILE A 606 -9.37 7.21 26.06
CA ILE A 606 -8.09 6.48 26.15
C ILE A 606 -6.95 7.45 25.83
N ALA A 607 -6.00 7.62 26.76
CA ALA A 607 -4.96 8.65 26.67
C ALA A 607 -3.64 8.14 26.13
N GLY A 608 -3.11 8.79 25.12
CA GLY A 608 -1.71 8.70 24.70
C GLY A 608 -1.15 7.30 24.50
N GLY A 609 0.00 7.08 25.10
CA GLY A 609 0.78 5.85 24.90
C GLY A 609 1.88 5.68 25.94
N ALA A 610 2.89 4.90 25.55
CA ALA A 610 4.07 4.63 26.38
C ALA A 610 5.31 4.48 25.49
N THR A 611 6.46 4.87 26.04
CA THR A 611 7.74 4.74 25.34
C THR A 611 8.79 4.03 26.19
N ASN A 612 9.62 3.20 25.55
CA ASN A 612 10.81 2.64 26.15
C ASN A 612 12.02 3.60 26.07
N SER A 613 11.94 4.57 25.17
CA SER A 613 13.00 5.54 24.93
C SER A 613 12.45 6.96 24.93
N TRP A 614 12.54 7.66 26.06
CA TRP A 614 12.05 9.04 26.16
C TRP A 614 12.77 9.93 25.16
N GLY A 615 11.98 10.63 24.32
CA GLY A 615 12.47 11.48 23.23
C GLY A 615 13.27 10.74 22.17
N GLY A 616 13.15 9.39 22.05
CA GLY A 616 13.87 8.59 21.07
C GLY A 616 15.37 8.41 21.30
N ASN A 617 15.90 8.90 22.41
CA ASN A 617 17.34 8.97 22.72
C ASN A 617 17.81 8.01 23.82
N TYR A 618 16.93 7.18 24.35
CA TYR A 618 17.21 6.34 25.52
C TYR A 618 17.79 7.14 26.69
N GLY A 619 17.33 8.42 26.83
CA GLY A 619 17.73 9.32 27.88
C GLY A 619 19.01 10.14 27.62
N ASP A 620 19.61 10.08 26.45
CA ASP A 620 20.83 10.84 26.14
C ASP A 620 20.60 12.35 26.14
N ASP A 621 19.45 12.83 25.63
CA ASP A 621 19.13 14.26 25.50
C ASP A 621 18.00 14.73 26.42
N ALA A 622 17.12 13.81 26.88
CA ALA A 622 15.97 14.14 27.71
C ALA A 622 15.69 13.01 28.69
N ALA A 623 15.12 13.36 29.83
CA ALA A 623 14.59 12.40 30.79
C ALA A 623 13.08 12.62 30.95
N PRO A 624 12.29 11.57 31.21
CA PRO A 624 10.89 11.73 31.55
C PRO A 624 10.72 12.61 32.79
N PRO A 625 9.54 13.22 32.98
CA PRO A 625 9.24 13.96 34.21
C PRO A 625 9.51 13.12 35.44
N ALA A 626 10.00 13.77 36.52
CA ALA A 626 10.28 13.06 37.79
C ALA A 626 8.98 12.45 38.32
N GLY A 627 8.99 11.12 38.53
CA GLY A 627 7.81 10.38 38.98
C GLY A 627 6.80 10.06 37.91
N ASP A 628 7.19 10.15 36.64
CA ASP A 628 6.36 9.76 35.52
C ASP A 628 5.87 8.31 35.67
N PRO A 629 4.56 8.03 35.49
CA PRO A 629 4.03 6.68 35.69
C PRO A 629 4.51 5.75 34.58
N THR A 630 4.60 4.46 34.92
CA THR A 630 5.10 3.48 33.97
C THR A 630 4.14 2.32 33.74
N PHE A 631 4.17 1.76 32.52
CA PHE A 631 3.53 0.51 32.14
C PHE A 631 4.62 -0.54 31.85
N TYR A 632 4.81 -1.48 32.76
CA TYR A 632 5.92 -2.45 32.69
C TYR A 632 7.31 -1.80 32.54
N GLY A 633 7.48 -0.59 33.11
CA GLY A 633 8.69 0.21 33.00
C GLY A 633 8.79 1.10 31.78
N LEU A 634 7.85 1.03 30.83
CA LEU A 634 7.72 2.00 29.75
C LEU A 634 7.10 3.28 30.29
N TYR A 635 7.65 4.43 29.96
CA TYR A 635 7.19 5.73 30.44
C TYR A 635 5.88 6.15 29.77
N TYR A 636 4.97 6.73 30.55
CA TYR A 636 3.77 7.34 29.98
C TYR A 636 4.15 8.52 29.10
N ASP A 637 3.59 8.53 27.90
CA ASP A 637 3.70 9.65 26.96
C ASP A 637 2.29 10.01 26.47
N TRP A 638 1.85 11.22 26.77
CA TRP A 638 0.52 11.67 26.37
C TRP A 638 0.42 11.96 24.86
N GLN A 639 1.56 12.15 24.19
CA GLN A 639 1.66 12.46 22.76
C GLN A 639 2.87 11.74 22.15
N PRO A 640 2.78 10.41 22.00
CA PRO A 640 3.96 9.55 21.81
C PRO A 640 4.51 9.51 20.38
N GLU A 641 3.84 10.10 19.38
CA GLU A 641 4.29 10.04 18.00
C GLU A 641 4.68 11.42 17.48
N TYR A 642 3.77 12.04 16.70
CA TYR A 642 4.00 13.37 16.13
C TYR A 642 3.24 14.45 16.91
N HIS A 643 3.78 15.67 16.89
CA HIS A 643 3.28 16.82 17.64
C HIS A 643 2.62 17.89 16.75
N ASP A 644 2.82 17.83 15.44
CA ASP A 644 2.20 18.74 14.47
C ASP A 644 1.63 17.96 13.26
N PRO A 645 0.30 17.72 13.20
CA PRO A 645 -0.69 17.99 14.25
C PRO A 645 -0.53 17.06 15.45
N ALA A 646 -1.01 17.54 16.62
CA ALA A 646 -0.88 16.81 17.87
C ALA A 646 -1.66 15.47 17.84
N SER A 647 -0.95 14.34 17.91
CA SER A 647 -1.48 13.00 17.66
C SER A 647 -2.64 12.60 18.57
N ASN A 648 -2.54 12.88 19.88
CA ASN A 648 -3.54 12.43 20.84
C ASN A 648 -4.73 13.42 21.03
N GLN A 649 -4.84 14.43 20.17
CA GLN A 649 -5.94 15.40 20.22
C GLN A 649 -7.08 15.07 19.25
N TRP A 650 -6.83 14.22 18.25
CA TRP A 650 -7.82 13.84 17.26
C TRP A 650 -8.76 12.74 17.78
N PHE A 651 -10.08 12.97 17.64
CA PHE A 651 -11.07 12.00 18.09
C PHE A 651 -11.07 10.70 17.26
N GLY A 652 -10.53 10.72 16.06
CA GLY A 652 -10.42 9.56 15.18
C GLY A 652 -9.59 8.42 15.81
N PHE A 653 -8.51 8.70 16.53
CA PHE A 653 -7.76 7.67 17.24
C PHE A 653 -8.57 6.96 18.33
N GLN A 654 -9.57 7.65 18.91
CA GLN A 654 -10.48 7.02 19.85
C GLN A 654 -11.41 6.03 19.15
N THR A 655 -12.01 6.43 18.03
CA THR A 655 -12.96 5.59 17.29
C THR A 655 -12.27 4.42 16.61
N TRP A 656 -11.10 4.62 16.00
CA TRP A 656 -10.35 3.56 15.33
C TRP A 656 -9.91 2.46 16.30
N SER A 657 -9.34 2.82 17.43
CA SER A 657 -8.90 1.83 18.42
C SER A 657 -10.09 1.10 19.05
N MET A 658 -11.16 1.84 19.38
CA MET A 658 -12.29 1.24 20.06
C MET A 658 -13.18 0.41 19.14
N GLU A 659 -13.13 0.63 17.82
CA GLU A 659 -13.73 -0.27 16.83
C GLU A 659 -13.14 -1.68 16.95
N ARG A 660 -11.80 -1.79 16.91
CA ARG A 660 -11.07 -3.06 17.05
C ARG A 660 -11.33 -3.75 18.38
N PHE A 661 -11.51 -2.95 19.43
CA PHE A 661 -11.94 -3.43 20.75
C PHE A 661 -13.38 -3.95 20.76
N ALA A 662 -14.30 -3.25 20.09
CA ALA A 662 -15.70 -3.65 20.02
C ALA A 662 -15.88 -4.93 19.21
N GLU A 663 -15.12 -5.10 18.10
CA GLU A 663 -15.07 -6.34 17.35
C GLU A 663 -14.53 -7.50 18.19
N TYR A 664 -13.43 -7.29 18.89
CA TYR A 664 -12.85 -8.28 19.78
C TYR A 664 -13.86 -8.69 20.87
N TYR A 665 -14.51 -7.71 21.50
CA TYR A 665 -15.57 -7.99 22.48
C TYR A 665 -16.76 -8.74 21.86
N TYR A 666 -17.19 -8.31 20.66
CA TYR A 666 -18.29 -8.97 19.95
C TYR A 666 -17.97 -10.45 19.70
N THR A 667 -16.78 -10.71 19.22
CA THR A 667 -16.32 -12.07 18.85
C THR A 667 -16.14 -12.96 20.07
N THR A 668 -15.49 -12.47 21.13
CA THR A 668 -15.04 -13.30 22.26
C THR A 668 -15.91 -13.18 23.50
N GLY A 669 -16.54 -12.04 23.74
CA GLY A 669 -17.22 -11.73 24.99
C GLY A 669 -16.27 -11.44 26.16
N ASP A 670 -15.00 -11.09 25.89
CA ASP A 670 -13.98 -10.81 26.93
C ASP A 670 -14.49 -9.74 27.93
N ALA A 671 -14.37 -10.05 29.21
CA ALA A 671 -14.90 -9.20 30.29
C ALA A 671 -14.08 -7.90 30.47
N ARG A 672 -12.79 -7.90 30.17
CA ARG A 672 -11.92 -6.71 30.21
C ARG A 672 -12.29 -5.74 29.11
N ALA A 673 -12.43 -6.27 27.89
CA ALA A 673 -12.88 -5.46 26.75
C ALA A 673 -14.27 -4.87 27.01
N LYS A 674 -15.18 -5.66 27.59
CA LYS A 674 -16.49 -5.16 28.00
C LYS A 674 -16.38 -4.00 28.99
N ALA A 675 -15.56 -4.12 30.03
CA ALA A 675 -15.42 -3.10 31.06
C ALA A 675 -14.88 -1.77 30.50
N ILE A 676 -13.93 -1.84 29.55
CA ILE A 676 -13.40 -0.65 28.85
C ILE A 676 -14.50 0.01 27.99
N LEU A 677 -15.23 -0.79 27.22
CA LEU A 677 -16.31 -0.29 26.34
C LEU A 677 -17.51 0.23 27.14
N ASP A 678 -17.89 -0.38 28.25
CA ASP A 678 -18.96 0.08 29.14
C ASP A 678 -18.72 1.51 29.66
N LYS A 679 -17.45 1.94 29.73
CA LYS A 679 -17.06 3.28 30.16
C LYS A 679 -16.85 4.20 28.95
N TRP A 680 -16.22 3.71 27.88
CA TRP A 680 -15.93 4.52 26.69
C TRP A 680 -17.20 4.88 25.89
N VAL A 681 -18.10 3.92 25.67
CA VAL A 681 -19.30 4.13 24.81
C VAL A 681 -20.23 5.24 25.34
N PRO A 682 -20.58 5.29 26.64
CA PRO A 682 -21.38 6.41 27.15
C PRO A 682 -20.66 7.76 27.02
N TRP A 683 -19.35 7.80 27.24
CA TRP A 683 -18.56 9.02 27.04
C TRP A 683 -18.57 9.47 25.58
N ALA A 684 -18.24 8.60 24.62
CA ALA A 684 -18.21 8.91 23.20
C ALA A 684 -19.58 9.42 22.70
N MET A 685 -20.68 8.78 23.13
CA MET A 685 -22.03 9.22 22.82
C MET A 685 -22.39 10.58 23.46
N SER A 686 -21.82 10.90 24.62
CA SER A 686 -22.09 12.17 25.31
C SER A 686 -21.41 13.38 24.66
N VAL A 687 -20.27 13.14 23.99
CA VAL A 687 -19.47 14.18 23.31
C VAL A 687 -19.74 14.28 21.82
N SER A 688 -20.54 13.39 21.26
CA SER A 688 -20.93 13.34 19.85
C SER A 688 -22.44 13.57 19.68
N LYS A 689 -22.86 13.98 18.49
CA LYS A 689 -24.30 14.16 18.16
C LYS A 689 -24.59 13.57 16.79
N ALA A 690 -25.72 12.89 16.68
CA ALA A 690 -26.26 12.41 15.43
C ALA A 690 -27.79 12.53 15.46
N ASP A 691 -28.35 13.34 14.56
CA ASP A 691 -29.79 13.57 14.46
C ASP A 691 -30.20 13.65 12.97
N PRO A 692 -30.78 12.60 12.42
CA PRO A 692 -31.21 12.57 11.02
C PRO A 692 -32.32 13.57 10.70
N ALA A 693 -33.16 13.97 11.68
CA ALA A 693 -34.23 14.91 11.45
C ALA A 693 -33.72 16.34 11.20
N THR A 694 -32.65 16.73 11.87
CA THR A 694 -32.00 18.04 11.68
C THR A 694 -30.81 17.98 10.74
N GLY A 695 -30.31 16.80 10.41
CA GLY A 695 -29.07 16.56 9.67
C GLY A 695 -27.82 16.94 10.47
N THR A 696 -27.90 16.94 11.80
CA THR A 696 -26.76 17.26 12.66
C THR A 696 -25.91 16.02 12.88
N LEU A 697 -24.64 16.10 12.50
CA LEU A 697 -23.60 15.08 12.78
C LEU A 697 -22.35 15.80 13.25
N THR A 698 -21.98 15.61 14.51
CA THR A 698 -20.78 16.21 15.07
C THR A 698 -20.04 15.27 16.00
N THR A 699 -18.73 15.34 15.95
CA THR A 699 -17.77 14.74 16.89
C THR A 699 -16.94 15.85 17.53
N PRO A 700 -16.17 15.59 18.60
CA PRO A 700 -15.22 16.58 19.11
C PRO A 700 -14.21 17.03 18.06
N ASP A 701 -13.97 18.33 17.99
CA ASP A 701 -12.88 18.89 17.18
C ASP A 701 -11.53 18.63 17.82
N LYS A 702 -11.49 18.73 19.17
CA LYS A 702 -10.23 18.56 19.92
C LYS A 702 -10.45 17.87 21.24
N LEU A 703 -9.55 16.95 21.59
CA LEU A 703 -9.39 16.37 22.90
C LEU A 703 -8.23 17.04 23.64
N SER A 704 -8.44 17.36 24.91
CA SER A 704 -7.42 17.91 25.82
C SER A 704 -7.26 17.00 27.02
N TRP A 705 -6.04 16.68 27.36
CA TRP A 705 -5.69 15.74 28.42
C TRP A 705 -5.03 16.44 29.60
N THR A 706 -5.35 16.02 30.81
CA THR A 706 -4.71 16.52 32.04
C THR A 706 -4.43 15.39 33.01
N GLY A 707 -3.31 15.48 33.71
CA GLY A 707 -2.83 14.43 34.60
C GLY A 707 -2.19 13.26 33.87
N ALA A 708 -2.07 12.16 34.53
CA ALA A 708 -1.46 10.94 34.03
C ALA A 708 -2.12 9.71 34.65
N PRO A 709 -1.98 8.49 34.08
CA PRO A 709 -2.43 7.27 34.73
C PRO A 709 -1.61 6.97 35.98
N ASP A 710 -2.12 6.11 36.87
CA ASP A 710 -1.31 5.55 37.94
C ASP A 710 -0.24 4.61 37.36
N THR A 711 0.92 4.46 38.04
CA THR A 711 1.89 3.43 37.61
C THR A 711 1.25 2.05 37.59
N TRP A 712 1.42 1.32 36.47
CA TRP A 712 0.83 0.00 36.29
C TRP A 712 1.31 -0.98 37.35
N SER A 713 0.40 -1.75 37.90
CA SER A 713 0.67 -2.86 38.82
C SER A 713 0.10 -4.16 38.24
N VAL A 714 0.81 -5.24 38.37
CA VAL A 714 0.34 -6.59 38.00
C VAL A 714 -0.91 -7.04 38.77
N THR A 715 -1.28 -6.32 39.82
CA THR A 715 -2.53 -6.55 40.59
C THR A 715 -3.74 -5.84 39.98
N GLY A 716 -3.54 -5.13 38.89
CA GLY A 716 -4.57 -4.43 38.12
C GLY A 716 -4.28 -2.92 37.96
N PRO A 717 -5.09 -2.24 37.19
CA PRO A 717 -4.98 -0.79 37.04
C PRO A 717 -5.25 -0.09 38.37
N GLY A 718 -4.59 1.03 38.58
CA GLY A 718 -4.97 2.00 39.60
C GLY A 718 -6.37 2.59 39.32
N SER A 719 -6.77 3.56 40.12
CA SER A 719 -8.05 4.26 39.91
C SER A 719 -8.03 5.21 38.73
N ASN A 720 -6.83 5.61 38.27
CA ASN A 720 -6.57 6.68 37.29
C ASN A 720 -7.37 7.96 37.61
N ALA A 721 -7.60 8.22 38.89
CA ALA A 721 -8.42 9.35 39.33
C ALA A 721 -7.84 10.72 38.94
N GLY A 722 -6.53 10.77 38.60
CA GLY A 722 -5.85 11.96 38.14
C GLY A 722 -5.84 12.16 36.61
N LEU A 723 -6.25 11.15 35.85
CA LEU A 723 -6.24 11.22 34.38
C LEU A 723 -7.62 11.64 33.86
N HIS A 724 -7.66 12.77 33.15
CA HIS A 724 -8.89 13.37 32.65
C HIS A 724 -8.81 13.73 31.18
N VAL A 725 -9.95 13.61 30.48
CA VAL A 725 -10.13 14.10 29.11
C VAL A 725 -11.25 15.13 29.02
N THR A 726 -11.01 16.21 28.30
CA THR A 726 -12.02 17.20 27.96
C THR A 726 -12.15 17.28 26.44
N ALA A 727 -13.37 17.08 25.95
CA ALA A 727 -13.71 17.29 24.57
C ALA A 727 -14.15 18.76 24.34
N SER A 728 -13.68 19.39 23.29
CA SER A 728 -13.99 20.78 22.96
C SER A 728 -14.17 20.98 21.45
N GLY A 729 -14.88 22.03 21.07
CA GLY A 729 -15.25 22.27 19.69
C GLY A 729 -16.18 21.21 19.11
N THR A 730 -16.52 21.35 17.86
CA THR A 730 -17.28 20.35 17.09
C THR A 730 -16.75 20.31 15.66
N ALA A 731 -16.46 19.12 15.17
CA ALA A 731 -16.12 18.84 13.79
C ALA A 731 -17.17 17.95 13.14
N THR A 732 -17.23 17.95 11.83
CA THR A 732 -17.97 16.95 11.06
C THR A 732 -16.94 16.17 10.24
N ASP A 733 -16.49 15.06 10.79
CA ASP A 733 -15.60 14.12 10.12
C ASP A 733 -16.42 12.86 9.79
N VAL A 734 -16.70 12.69 8.49
CA VAL A 734 -17.59 11.61 8.01
C VAL A 734 -16.97 10.23 8.21
N GLY A 735 -15.63 10.10 8.07
CA GLY A 735 -14.92 8.85 8.28
C GLY A 735 -14.92 8.44 9.76
N VAL A 736 -14.59 9.38 10.65
CA VAL A 736 -14.67 9.17 12.11
C VAL A 736 -16.09 8.81 12.56
N ALA A 737 -17.11 9.39 11.93
CA ALA A 737 -18.50 9.02 12.19
C ALA A 737 -18.80 7.57 11.75
N GLY A 738 -18.25 7.11 10.62
CA GLY A 738 -18.33 5.72 10.17
C GLY A 738 -17.73 4.75 11.18
N SER A 739 -16.49 5.00 11.62
CA SER A 739 -15.83 4.22 12.68
C SER A 739 -16.62 4.20 14.00
N LEU A 740 -17.15 5.35 14.42
CA LEU A 740 -18.00 5.44 15.61
C LEU A 740 -19.24 4.56 15.46
N ALA A 741 -19.90 4.61 14.30
CA ALA A 741 -21.07 3.79 14.03
C ALA A 741 -20.76 2.29 14.11
N LYS A 742 -19.64 1.84 13.54
CA LYS A 742 -19.20 0.43 13.64
C LYS A 742 -18.92 0.01 15.09
N THR A 743 -18.16 0.82 15.83
CA THR A 743 -17.88 0.59 17.26
C THR A 743 -19.17 0.38 18.06
N LEU A 744 -20.10 1.29 17.91
CA LEU A 744 -21.40 1.24 18.60
C LEU A 744 -22.24 0.04 18.16
N THR A 745 -22.16 -0.33 16.87
CA THR A 745 -22.89 -1.47 16.29
C THR A 745 -22.42 -2.79 16.90
N TYR A 746 -21.11 -3.05 16.92
CA TYR A 746 -20.55 -4.25 17.55
C TYR A 746 -20.84 -4.30 19.05
N TYR A 747 -20.64 -3.17 19.74
CA TYR A 747 -20.95 -3.11 21.17
C TYR A 747 -22.42 -3.37 21.45
N ALA A 748 -23.33 -2.74 20.68
CA ALA A 748 -24.77 -2.92 20.86
C ALA A 748 -25.22 -4.36 20.57
N ALA A 749 -24.67 -4.98 19.52
CA ALA A 749 -25.02 -6.35 19.16
C ALA A 749 -24.60 -7.36 20.25
N LYS A 750 -23.46 -7.13 20.91
CA LYS A 750 -22.99 -8.02 21.96
C LYS A 750 -23.58 -7.73 23.33
N SER A 751 -23.69 -6.45 23.71
CA SER A 751 -24.16 -6.03 25.05
C SER A 751 -25.68 -5.97 25.16
N GLY A 752 -26.41 -5.90 24.04
CA GLY A 752 -27.84 -5.63 23.99
C GLY A 752 -28.22 -4.16 24.22
N SER A 753 -27.29 -3.21 24.14
CA SER A 753 -27.53 -1.79 24.37
C SER A 753 -28.39 -1.19 23.26
N SER A 754 -29.66 -0.89 23.58
CA SER A 754 -30.57 -0.21 22.65
C SER A 754 -30.18 1.23 22.36
N SER A 755 -29.58 1.93 23.35
CA SER A 755 -29.12 3.32 23.17
C SER A 755 -27.94 3.39 22.19
N ALA A 756 -26.95 2.51 22.31
CA ALA A 756 -25.82 2.45 21.37
C ALA A 756 -26.30 2.07 19.96
N ARG A 757 -27.20 1.09 19.83
CA ARG A 757 -27.82 0.75 18.53
C ARG A 757 -28.51 1.94 17.90
N THR A 758 -29.38 2.63 18.67
CA THR A 758 -30.10 3.79 18.13
C THR A 758 -29.16 4.93 17.73
N PHE A 759 -28.09 5.16 18.51
CA PHE A 759 -27.11 6.18 18.18
C PHE A 759 -26.33 5.80 16.89
N ALA A 760 -25.89 4.56 16.76
CA ALA A 760 -25.26 4.06 15.53
C ALA A 760 -26.18 4.23 14.31
N GLN A 761 -27.45 3.86 14.45
CA GLN A 761 -28.45 4.06 13.40
C GLN A 761 -28.60 5.55 13.03
N ASN A 762 -28.70 6.44 14.02
CA ASN A 762 -28.80 7.88 13.77
C ASN A 762 -27.56 8.42 13.03
N VAL A 763 -26.35 7.94 13.36
CA VAL A 763 -25.12 8.32 12.64
C VAL A 763 -25.24 7.91 11.18
N LEU A 764 -25.56 6.64 10.90
CA LEU A 764 -25.67 6.10 9.54
C LEU A 764 -26.78 6.79 8.73
N ASP A 765 -27.96 7.00 9.32
CA ASP A 765 -29.06 7.69 8.66
C ASP A 765 -28.73 9.16 8.39
N THR A 766 -28.01 9.84 9.31
CA THR A 766 -27.58 11.24 9.11
C THR A 766 -26.52 11.33 8.01
N LEU A 767 -25.53 10.44 8.00
CA LEU A 767 -24.54 10.35 6.93
C LEU A 767 -25.23 10.25 5.58
N HIS A 768 -26.13 9.27 5.42
CA HIS A 768 -26.80 9.05 4.15
C HIS A 768 -27.72 10.22 3.72
N ALA A 769 -28.47 10.77 4.65
CA ALA A 769 -29.43 11.84 4.34
C ALA A 769 -28.78 13.19 4.03
N LYS A 770 -27.56 13.47 4.57
CA LYS A 770 -27.00 14.82 4.57
C LYS A 770 -25.66 14.96 3.89
N TYR A 771 -24.83 13.92 3.91
CA TYR A 771 -23.43 14.01 3.51
C TYR A 771 -23.11 13.19 2.25
N THR A 772 -24.10 12.52 1.66
CA THR A 772 -23.93 11.80 0.39
C THR A 772 -23.91 12.76 -0.79
N ASP A 773 -23.06 12.47 -1.77
CA ASP A 773 -22.99 13.20 -3.05
C ASP A 773 -22.75 12.24 -4.23
N GLY A 774 -22.29 12.77 -5.37
CA GLY A 774 -22.07 11.99 -6.59
C GLY A 774 -20.91 11.01 -6.50
N LEU A 775 -19.90 11.30 -5.65
CA LEU A 775 -18.71 10.51 -5.48
C LEU A 775 -18.82 9.55 -4.30
N GLY A 776 -19.40 10.00 -3.18
CA GLY A 776 -19.51 9.21 -1.97
C GLY A 776 -20.12 10.00 -0.83
N TYR A 777 -19.35 10.23 0.23
CA TYR A 777 -19.72 10.98 1.42
C TYR A 777 -18.67 12.03 1.73
N SER A 778 -19.07 13.29 1.86
CA SER A 778 -18.15 14.37 2.19
C SER A 778 -18.78 15.42 3.09
N ALA A 779 -17.93 16.11 3.83
CA ALA A 779 -18.28 17.31 4.57
C ALA A 779 -17.35 18.44 4.17
N ALA A 780 -17.82 19.68 4.30
CA ALA A 780 -17.01 20.85 3.99
C ALA A 780 -15.92 21.05 5.06
N GLU A 781 -14.67 21.11 4.64
CA GLU A 781 -13.49 21.31 5.48
C GLU A 781 -12.82 22.65 5.18
N THR A 782 -12.59 23.45 6.20
CA THR A 782 -11.86 24.72 6.07
C THR A 782 -10.37 24.49 6.33
N ARG A 783 -9.52 24.78 5.33
CA ARG A 783 -8.09 24.51 5.35
C ARG A 783 -7.28 25.78 5.62
N ALA A 784 -7.30 26.25 6.88
CA ALA A 784 -6.48 27.38 7.31
C ALA A 784 -4.96 27.06 7.33
N ASP A 785 -4.60 25.80 7.48
CA ASP A 785 -3.24 25.27 7.41
C ASP A 785 -2.59 25.45 6.02
N TYR A 786 -3.36 25.67 4.97
CA TYR A 786 -2.86 25.94 3.61
C TYR A 786 -2.07 27.26 3.48
N SER A 787 -2.09 28.12 4.51
CA SER A 787 -1.10 29.20 4.64
C SER A 787 0.35 28.70 4.67
N ARG A 788 0.58 27.43 5.04
CA ARG A 788 1.91 26.81 5.13
C ARG A 788 2.51 26.43 3.77
N PHE A 789 1.77 26.47 2.68
CA PHE A 789 2.32 26.26 1.33
C PHE A 789 3.54 27.13 1.03
N THR A 790 3.55 28.36 1.53
CA THR A 790 4.62 29.33 1.30
C THR A 790 5.45 29.62 2.55
N GLN A 791 5.29 28.83 3.61
CA GLN A 791 6.02 29.00 4.86
C GLN A 791 7.51 28.68 4.65
N ALA A 792 8.37 29.65 4.85
CA ALA A 792 9.81 29.47 4.85
C ALA A 792 10.28 28.94 6.21
N TYR A 793 11.37 28.17 6.22
CA TYR A 793 11.96 27.70 7.48
C TYR A 793 12.37 28.84 8.39
N SER A 794 12.02 28.71 9.66
CA SER A 794 12.34 29.66 10.74
C SER A 794 13.23 29.00 11.80
N PRO A 795 14.49 29.44 11.98
CA PRO A 795 15.36 28.88 13.01
C PRO A 795 14.92 29.18 14.46
N THR A 796 13.92 30.07 14.64
CA THR A 796 13.37 30.40 15.96
C THR A 796 12.22 29.48 16.37
N THR A 797 11.38 29.10 15.41
CA THR A 797 10.21 28.25 15.67
C THR A 797 10.44 26.81 15.19
N HIS A 798 11.53 26.55 14.47
CA HIS A 798 11.89 25.31 13.80
C HIS A 798 10.83 24.82 12.77
N GLN A 799 9.85 25.65 12.45
CA GLN A 799 8.80 25.36 11.46
C GLN A 799 9.21 25.77 10.05
N GLY A 800 8.59 25.15 9.09
CA GLY A 800 8.88 25.28 7.66
C GLY A 800 9.91 24.26 7.19
N LEU A 801 9.99 24.09 5.87
CA LEU A 801 10.80 23.03 5.26
C LEU A 801 12.30 23.28 5.49
N TYR A 802 12.92 22.47 6.33
CA TYR A 802 14.36 22.56 6.61
C TYR A 802 15.20 21.80 5.59
N VAL A 803 16.18 22.50 5.05
CA VAL A 803 17.25 21.92 4.23
C VAL A 803 18.59 22.38 4.81
N PRO A 804 19.54 21.48 5.12
CA PRO A 804 20.81 21.83 5.74
C PRO A 804 21.59 22.88 4.92
N PRO A 805 22.29 23.83 5.57
CA PRO A 805 23.08 24.84 4.87
C PRO A 805 24.08 24.21 3.91
N GLY A 806 24.10 24.69 2.67
CA GLY A 806 25.00 24.19 1.63
C GLY A 806 24.59 22.89 0.93
N TRP A 807 23.58 22.20 1.40
CA TRP A 807 23.02 21.06 0.70
C TRP A 807 22.15 21.54 -0.48
N THR A 808 22.31 20.92 -1.65
CA THR A 808 21.47 21.16 -2.83
C THR A 808 21.21 19.84 -3.55
N GLY A 809 20.00 19.68 -4.06
CA GLY A 809 19.58 18.52 -4.82
C GLY A 809 18.51 18.87 -5.85
N THR A 810 18.05 17.88 -6.59
CA THR A 810 17.00 18.05 -7.60
C THR A 810 16.07 16.82 -7.63
N TYR A 811 14.79 17.06 -7.90
CA TYR A 811 13.86 16.02 -8.29
C TYR A 811 14.05 15.62 -9.78
N PRO A 812 13.43 14.49 -10.23
CA PRO A 812 13.50 14.06 -11.63
C PRO A 812 12.99 15.08 -12.65
N ASP A 813 12.01 15.89 -12.30
CA ASP A 813 11.46 16.97 -13.14
C ASP A 813 12.37 18.20 -13.23
N GLY A 814 13.49 18.19 -12.49
CA GLY A 814 14.44 19.32 -12.40
C GLY A 814 14.12 20.32 -11.31
N THR A 815 13.05 20.13 -10.53
CA THR A 815 12.74 20.98 -9.38
C THR A 815 13.90 20.94 -8.40
N ARG A 816 14.43 22.13 -8.06
CA ARG A 816 15.61 22.27 -7.21
C ARG A 816 15.24 22.34 -5.73
N ILE A 817 16.00 21.64 -4.92
CA ILE A 817 15.94 21.67 -3.46
C ILE A 817 17.22 22.32 -2.94
N SER A 818 17.12 23.35 -2.09
CA SER A 818 18.30 24.01 -1.50
C SER A 818 17.92 24.70 -0.19
N SER A 819 18.91 25.02 0.66
CA SER A 819 18.69 25.73 1.92
C SER A 819 18.22 27.19 1.77
N ALA A 820 18.29 27.75 0.57
CA ALA A 820 17.86 29.12 0.31
C ALA A 820 16.40 29.15 -0.16
N SER A 821 15.51 29.59 0.71
CA SER A 821 14.08 29.89 0.41
C SER A 821 13.21 28.71 -0.10
N ASN A 822 13.46 27.50 0.36
CA ASN A 822 12.52 26.43 0.10
C ASN A 822 11.27 26.54 0.98
N THR A 823 10.15 26.26 0.36
CA THR A 823 8.84 26.10 1.00
C THR A 823 8.24 24.80 0.53
N PHE A 824 7.18 24.33 1.18
CA PHE A 824 6.44 23.15 0.74
C PHE A 824 6.08 23.25 -0.75
N LEU A 825 5.54 24.41 -1.17
CA LEU A 825 5.15 24.66 -2.56
C LEU A 825 6.34 24.70 -3.52
N SER A 826 7.48 25.26 -3.10
CA SER A 826 8.63 25.42 -4.02
C SER A 826 9.23 24.10 -4.48
N ILE A 827 9.10 23.05 -3.67
CA ILE A 827 9.53 21.69 -4.04
C ILE A 827 8.40 20.84 -4.62
N ARG A 828 7.18 21.38 -4.66
CA ARG A 828 5.98 20.77 -5.24
C ARG A 828 5.25 21.76 -6.17
N PRO A 829 5.95 22.34 -7.18
CA PRO A 829 5.40 23.44 -7.99
C PRO A 829 4.15 23.03 -8.80
N TRP A 830 3.97 21.76 -9.03
CA TRP A 830 2.86 21.19 -9.76
C TRP A 830 1.50 21.39 -9.07
N TYR A 831 1.44 21.69 -7.76
CA TYR A 831 0.20 22.07 -7.09
C TYR A 831 -0.45 23.31 -7.70
N THR A 832 0.34 24.25 -8.25
CA THR A 832 -0.20 25.46 -8.90
C THR A 832 -1.01 25.15 -10.16
N SER A 833 -0.89 23.95 -10.70
CA SER A 833 -1.67 23.46 -11.85
C SER A 833 -2.93 22.70 -11.46
N ASP A 834 -3.18 22.51 -10.16
CA ASP A 834 -4.38 21.82 -9.69
C ASP A 834 -5.64 22.64 -10.03
N PRO A 835 -6.73 21.98 -10.48
CA PRO A 835 -7.98 22.68 -10.82
C PRO A 835 -8.56 23.54 -9.69
N GLN A 836 -8.28 23.20 -8.43
CA GLN A 836 -8.75 23.93 -7.26
C GLN A 836 -7.73 24.92 -6.68
N TRP A 837 -6.54 25.03 -7.28
CA TRP A 837 -5.47 25.89 -6.78
C TRP A 837 -5.89 27.37 -6.60
N SER A 838 -6.79 27.87 -7.43
CA SER A 838 -7.29 29.26 -7.33
C SER A 838 -7.88 29.59 -5.96
N LYS A 839 -8.44 28.61 -5.25
CA LYS A 839 -8.95 28.80 -3.88
C LYS A 839 -7.79 29.04 -2.90
N VAL A 840 -6.71 28.25 -3.03
CA VAL A 840 -5.51 28.39 -2.20
C VAL A 840 -4.80 29.69 -2.51
N GLN A 841 -4.63 30.03 -3.78
CA GLN A 841 -3.98 31.28 -4.19
C GLN A 841 -4.73 32.49 -3.63
N SER A 842 -6.07 32.50 -3.68
CA SER A 842 -6.87 33.57 -3.09
C SER A 842 -6.62 33.73 -1.59
N TYR A 843 -6.44 32.61 -0.89
CA TYR A 843 -6.13 32.62 0.54
C TYR A 843 -4.71 33.15 0.82
N LEU A 844 -3.73 32.71 0.05
CA LEU A 844 -2.34 33.21 0.16
C LEU A 844 -2.24 34.71 -0.14
N ASP A 845 -3.13 35.22 -0.97
CA ASP A 845 -3.25 36.66 -1.29
C ASP A 845 -4.04 37.46 -0.21
N GLY A 846 -4.40 36.84 0.92
CA GLY A 846 -5.07 37.48 2.05
C GLY A 846 -6.60 37.33 2.08
N GLY A 847 -7.16 36.44 1.27
CA GLY A 847 -8.57 36.06 1.29
C GLY A 847 -8.94 35.17 2.48
N ALA A 848 -10.19 34.71 2.53
CA ALA A 848 -10.64 33.73 3.52
C ALA A 848 -10.01 32.37 3.29
N ALA A 849 -9.87 31.58 4.38
CA ALA A 849 -9.38 30.20 4.29
C ALA A 849 -10.27 29.37 3.35
N PRO A 850 -9.67 28.59 2.45
CA PRO A 850 -10.41 27.85 1.43
C PRO A 850 -11.19 26.69 2.04
N VAL A 851 -12.29 26.36 1.38
CA VAL A 851 -13.16 25.25 1.78
C VAL A 851 -13.15 24.19 0.70
N PHE A 852 -12.95 22.94 1.12
CA PHE A 852 -12.92 21.76 0.26
C PHE A 852 -13.87 20.68 0.76
N ASN A 853 -14.27 19.82 -0.14
CA ASN A 853 -14.87 18.52 0.18
C ASN A 853 -13.88 17.45 -0.29
N TYR A 854 -13.52 16.53 0.58
CA TYR A 854 -12.58 15.45 0.27
C TYR A 854 -13.28 14.10 0.35
N HIS A 855 -12.90 13.23 -0.59
CA HIS A 855 -13.31 11.82 -0.63
C HIS A 855 -12.07 10.94 -0.37
N ARG A 856 -11.72 10.83 0.92
CA ARG A 856 -10.62 9.97 1.36
C ARG A 856 -11.05 8.51 1.26
N PHE A 857 -10.23 7.68 0.66
CA PHE A 857 -10.58 6.27 0.45
C PHE A 857 -10.89 5.55 1.78
N TRP A 858 -10.08 5.80 2.82
CA TRP A 858 -10.31 5.19 4.12
C TRP A 858 -11.68 5.58 4.71
N ALA A 859 -12.07 6.83 4.60
CA ALA A 859 -13.34 7.32 5.12
C ALA A 859 -14.53 6.69 4.38
N GLU A 860 -14.46 6.65 3.06
CA GLU A 860 -15.51 6.06 2.23
C GLU A 860 -15.66 4.56 2.49
N ALA A 861 -14.53 3.84 2.56
CA ALA A 861 -14.53 2.41 2.87
C ALA A 861 -15.04 2.15 4.29
N ASP A 862 -14.68 3.00 5.27
CA ASP A 862 -15.12 2.86 6.65
C ASP A 862 -16.64 3.11 6.81
N ILE A 863 -17.18 4.10 6.09
CA ILE A 863 -18.62 4.33 6.03
C ILE A 863 -19.33 3.16 5.34
N ALA A 864 -18.80 2.67 4.22
CA ALA A 864 -19.37 1.52 3.52
C ALA A 864 -19.45 0.30 4.44
N THR A 865 -18.32 -0.07 5.07
CA THR A 865 -18.26 -1.20 6.01
C THR A 865 -19.12 -0.98 7.26
N ALA A 866 -19.34 0.28 7.69
CA ALA A 866 -20.27 0.59 8.77
C ALA A 866 -21.74 0.28 8.38
N PHE A 867 -22.16 0.59 7.16
CA PHE A 867 -23.47 0.19 6.65
C PHE A 867 -23.62 -1.33 6.59
N ASP A 868 -22.59 -2.03 6.08
CA ASP A 868 -22.58 -3.47 5.99
C ASP A 868 -22.65 -4.15 7.36
N THR A 869 -21.82 -3.71 8.30
CA THR A 869 -21.80 -4.23 9.68
C THR A 869 -23.15 -4.04 10.36
N PHE A 870 -23.77 -2.87 10.19
CA PHE A 870 -25.10 -2.61 10.77
C PHE A 870 -26.18 -3.50 10.13
N ALA A 871 -26.17 -3.66 8.82
CA ALA A 871 -27.07 -4.56 8.10
C ALA A 871 -26.91 -6.02 8.57
N GLN A 872 -25.67 -6.47 8.74
CA GLN A 872 -25.35 -7.82 9.19
C GLN A 872 -25.87 -8.08 10.61
N LEU A 873 -25.62 -7.17 11.54
CA LEU A 873 -25.91 -7.37 12.96
C LEU A 873 -27.34 -7.00 13.36
N PHE A 874 -28.01 -6.15 12.59
CA PHE A 874 -29.37 -5.73 12.79
C PHE A 874 -30.22 -5.81 11.50
N PRO A 875 -30.36 -7.02 10.91
CA PRO A 875 -30.95 -7.18 9.56
C PRO A 875 -32.44 -6.80 9.48
N THR A 876 -33.12 -6.67 10.63
CA THR A 876 -34.55 -6.27 10.67
C THR A 876 -34.75 -4.77 10.82
N VAL A 877 -33.67 -4.00 10.99
CA VAL A 877 -33.72 -2.54 11.12
C VAL A 877 -33.57 -1.91 9.75
N ASN A 878 -34.50 -1.07 9.37
CA ASN A 878 -34.47 -0.35 8.11
C ASN A 878 -33.99 1.09 8.30
N PRO A 879 -33.31 1.68 7.29
CA PRO A 879 -32.97 3.10 7.29
C PRO A 879 -34.22 4.00 7.45
N GLY A 880 -34.07 5.07 8.25
CA GLY A 880 -35.15 6.05 8.45
C GLY A 880 -36.34 5.52 9.25
N GLY A 881 -36.20 4.39 9.97
CA GLY A 881 -37.22 3.74 10.78
C GLY A 881 -37.35 4.26 12.21
#